data_8a6a065534209db7fc7826d8d61cf0fe
#
_entry.id   8a6a065534209db7fc7826d8d61cf0fe
#
_cell.length_a   1.000
_cell.length_b   1.000
_cell.length_c   1.000
_cell.angle_alpha   90.00
_cell.angle_beta   90.00
_cell.angle_gamma   90.00
#
_symmetry.space_group_name_H-M   'P 1'
#
loop_
_entity.id
_entity.type
_entity.pdbx_description
1 polymer ?
#
loop_
_entity_poly.entity_id
_entity_poly.type
_entity_poly.pdbx_seq_one_letter_code
_entity_poly.pdbx_strand_id
1 'polypeptide(L)'
;MQPSSSSSFGIKTQSSLVLEKKTFIRTTTTTTTRGGGGERGKAIQLKRLSRRRPERRRGEEIIRGSKDDDDAYENVARLQRESEDLLRKQQLLLEQLEERKRLQKALLEKVARESTTNAKGVPWNSSSNNNNNSSGGGGNTSSFVDSGIPGVAAAVAARAPPPPPPPPMPVAQAPPPPPPPPPLPPPPPPPPPPTSTSIPPPQQVKKEEAPKCKEKLNIIMVASECAPFSKTGGLGDVMQSLPKGLAKRGHRVMTVVPRYKEYEEGIDTGARIRLKVLGQDVEVGFFHHYRDGVDIVFVDHNSYHHVRDSIYSGDREAQNFRNSLLCQAALELPFCIAPGDVPYGDENLIFVANDWHAALLPVYLQGYFRDYGKYEFARSCFIVHNMAHQGRGPLNEFDRLGLDAGKYKDKFYLDDPFGGECMNIMQAGLRLATKVIAVSEGYAWEISTDMGGWGLAPCVREFGEGKLSGIVNGIDYDEWSPDADEHLMSDGYTTYTPDANGIDGGKKQCKLALQRELGLPEDENALLMGFIGRLDDQKGVDLITDSEGWFRDNHVQLVMLGSGRDDLENALRGMEERNKDKIRGWVGFSVKMAHRITAACDCLLMPSRFEPCGLNQLYAMRYGTVPIVHSVGGLRDTVQPYDPFNNAGTGWRFDSAESHLLRETMGYALGTFRDHRESFRGIQMRGMEKDYTWDGAAEKYEDRFIDAKYSW
;
A
#
# COMPACT_ATOMS: atom_id res chain seq x y z
N MET A 1 28.73 -53.63 -10.59
CA MET A 1 29.34 -53.15 -11.84
C MET A 1 29.17 -51.64 -11.84
N GLN A 2 30.24 -50.97 -11.57
CA GLN A 2 30.47 -49.51 -11.82
C GLN A 2 30.83 -49.34 -13.31
N PRO A 3 31.09 -48.15 -13.82
CA PRO A 3 30.80 -46.75 -13.36
C PRO A 3 30.41 -45.80 -14.52
N SER A 4 30.21 -44.58 -14.19
CA SER A 4 30.70 -43.35 -14.86
C SER A 4 29.59 -42.32 -15.03
N SER A 5 29.74 -41.03 -14.93
CA SER A 5 30.89 -40.12 -14.90
C SER A 5 30.39 -38.75 -14.40
N SER A 6 31.13 -38.18 -13.52
CA SER A 6 31.02 -36.80 -13.05
C SER A 6 31.45 -35.81 -14.14
N SER A 7 30.62 -34.80 -14.43
CA SER A 7 31.08 -33.58 -15.11
C SER A 7 30.92 -32.41 -14.17
N SER A 8 32.05 -31.97 -13.62
CA SER A 8 32.25 -30.76 -12.87
C SER A 8 32.18 -29.55 -13.81
N PHE A 9 31.20 -28.64 -13.60
CA PHE A 9 31.26 -27.31 -14.18
C PHE A 9 31.99 -26.38 -13.20
N GLY A 10 33.21 -26.01 -13.59
CA GLY A 10 34.01 -25.03 -12.89
C GLY A 10 33.50 -23.62 -13.17
N ILE A 11 33.11 -22.93 -12.12
CA ILE A 11 32.83 -21.49 -12.12
C ILE A 11 34.17 -20.75 -12.15
N LYS A 12 34.51 -20.12 -13.28
CA LYS A 12 35.61 -19.14 -13.39
C LYS A 12 35.11 -17.81 -12.89
N THR A 13 35.59 -17.40 -11.74
CA THR A 13 35.57 -16.02 -11.28
C THR A 13 36.52 -15.18 -12.12
N GLN A 14 35.98 -14.25 -12.90
CA GLN A 14 36.77 -13.17 -13.49
C GLN A 14 36.61 -11.92 -12.62
N SER A 15 37.59 -11.65 -11.80
CA SER A 15 37.85 -10.36 -11.18
C SER A 15 38.99 -9.69 -11.97
N SER A 16 38.62 -8.71 -12.79
CA SER A 16 39.50 -7.56 -13.13
C SER A 16 38.72 -6.60 -14.04
N LEU A 17 38.11 -5.58 -13.45
CA LEU A 17 37.68 -4.39 -14.18
C LEU A 17 38.73 -3.31 -13.96
N VAL A 18 39.61 -3.18 -14.96
CA VAL A 18 40.52 -2.01 -15.12
C VAL A 18 39.68 -0.88 -15.72
N LEU A 19 39.59 0.22 -14.99
CA LEU A 19 38.95 1.44 -15.47
C LEU A 19 39.81 2.08 -16.59
N GLU A 20 39.36 1.96 -17.84
CA GLU A 20 39.85 2.80 -18.93
C GLU A 20 39.03 4.09 -19.01
N LYS A 21 39.74 5.22 -18.95
CA LYS A 21 39.21 6.57 -19.15
C LYS A 21 38.68 6.73 -20.58
N LYS A 22 37.37 6.84 -20.76
CA LYS A 22 36.77 7.23 -22.05
C LYS A 22 36.70 8.74 -22.16
N THR A 23 37.47 9.28 -23.09
CA THR A 23 37.38 10.65 -23.60
C THR A 23 36.23 10.74 -24.61
N PHE A 24 35.27 11.62 -24.38
CA PHE A 24 34.18 11.90 -25.32
C PHE A 24 34.72 12.61 -26.56
N ILE A 25 34.53 12.01 -27.74
CA ILE A 25 34.72 12.67 -29.04
C ILE A 25 33.36 12.84 -29.69
N ARG A 26 32.98 14.08 -29.91
CA ARG A 26 31.79 14.50 -30.67
C ARG A 26 32.07 14.27 -32.16
N THR A 27 31.34 13.38 -32.80
CA THR A 27 31.39 13.17 -34.26
C THR A 27 30.16 13.83 -34.90
N THR A 28 30.41 14.85 -35.70
CA THR A 28 29.42 15.44 -36.61
C THR A 28 29.39 14.61 -37.90
N THR A 29 28.27 13.99 -38.19
CA THR A 29 28.08 13.21 -39.45
C THR A 29 27.30 14.12 -40.44
N THR A 30 27.94 14.47 -41.52
CA THR A 30 27.30 15.07 -42.69
C THR A 30 26.90 13.99 -43.66
N THR A 31 25.61 13.87 -43.93
CA THR A 31 25.05 12.89 -44.88
C THR A 31 25.08 13.45 -46.28
N THR A 32 25.80 12.79 -47.20
CA THR A 32 25.61 12.94 -48.64
C THR A 32 25.28 11.57 -49.24
N THR A 33 24.13 11.45 -49.85
CA THR A 33 23.64 10.32 -50.63
C THR A 33 24.32 10.25 -51.97
N ARG A 34 24.89 9.07 -52.31
CA ARG A 34 24.82 8.48 -53.68
C ARG A 34 25.38 7.06 -53.72
N GLY A 35 24.67 6.24 -54.39
CA GLY A 35 24.63 4.82 -54.55
C GLY A 35 25.85 4.05 -55.06
N GLY A 36 25.76 2.74 -54.91
CA GLY A 36 26.37 1.71 -55.77
C GLY A 36 27.52 0.94 -55.16
N GLY A 37 27.27 -0.30 -54.78
CA GLY A 37 28.09 -1.47 -55.10
C GLY A 37 29.45 -1.69 -54.42
N GLY A 38 29.60 -2.85 -53.78
CA GLY A 38 30.86 -3.59 -53.74
C GLY A 38 31.57 -3.72 -52.38
N GLU A 39 31.59 -4.92 -51.90
CA GLU A 39 32.42 -5.42 -50.78
C GLU A 39 33.91 -5.04 -50.94
N ARG A 40 34.53 -4.62 -49.85
CA ARG A 40 35.93 -5.01 -49.45
C ARG A 40 36.31 -4.26 -48.16
N GLY A 41 36.82 -5.04 -47.21
CA GLY A 41 37.30 -4.55 -45.91
C GLY A 41 38.43 -3.50 -46.02
N LYS A 42 38.36 -2.49 -45.14
CA LYS A 42 39.48 -1.56 -44.94
C LYS A 42 39.80 -1.45 -43.45
N ALA A 43 41.02 -1.82 -43.13
CA ALA A 43 41.67 -1.56 -41.85
C ALA A 43 41.85 -0.06 -41.65
N ILE A 44 41.47 0.45 -40.48
CA ILE A 44 41.68 1.84 -40.11
C ILE A 44 43.01 1.97 -39.34
N GLN A 45 43.94 2.69 -39.92
CA GLN A 45 45.24 3.04 -39.36
C GLN A 45 45.06 4.30 -38.45
N LEU A 46 45.40 4.16 -37.19
CA LEU A 46 45.40 5.28 -36.22
C LEU A 46 46.68 6.08 -36.34
N LYS A 47 46.60 7.36 -36.75
CA LYS A 47 47.68 8.33 -36.67
C LYS A 47 47.73 8.96 -35.26
N ARG A 48 48.88 8.78 -34.58
CA ARG A 48 49.23 9.52 -33.35
C ARG A 48 49.56 10.97 -33.71
N LEU A 49 48.91 11.91 -33.09
CA LEU A 49 49.33 13.34 -33.09
C LEU A 49 50.10 13.64 -31.83
N SER A 50 51.37 14.08 -31.99
CA SER A 50 52.29 14.50 -30.96
C SER A 50 51.93 15.85 -30.39
N ARG A 51 52.06 15.98 -29.04
CA ARG A 51 51.98 17.26 -28.33
C ARG A 51 53.09 18.19 -28.72
N ARG A 52 52.78 19.40 -29.21
CA ARG A 52 53.69 20.57 -29.21
C ARG A 52 53.22 21.57 -28.15
N ARG A 53 54.15 22.01 -27.30
CA ARG A 53 53.96 23.15 -26.40
C ARG A 53 53.95 24.45 -27.23
N PRO A 54 53.12 25.45 -26.92
CA PRO A 54 53.27 26.80 -27.49
C PRO A 54 54.24 27.64 -26.66
N GLU A 55 55.15 28.29 -27.36
CA GLU A 55 56.05 29.33 -26.86
C GLU A 55 55.28 30.62 -26.52
N ARG A 56 55.74 31.33 -25.49
CA ARG A 56 55.30 32.63 -25.06
C ARG A 56 55.58 33.72 -26.15
N ARG A 57 54.54 34.43 -26.56
CA ARG A 57 54.67 35.82 -27.05
C ARG A 57 53.72 36.72 -26.25
N ARG A 58 54.33 37.84 -25.81
CA ARG A 58 53.67 38.95 -25.08
C ARG A 58 52.66 39.65 -25.98
N GLY A 59 51.52 39.99 -25.40
CA GLY A 59 50.55 40.92 -25.93
C GLY A 59 49.35 40.96 -25.00
N GLU A 60 49.25 42.02 -24.19
CA GLU A 60 48.18 42.26 -23.22
C GLU A 60 46.86 42.51 -23.91
N GLU A 61 45.85 41.64 -23.60
CA GLU A 61 44.45 42.05 -23.54
C GLU A 61 43.79 41.28 -22.42
N ILE A 62 43.37 42.04 -21.40
CA ILE A 62 42.64 41.55 -20.22
C ILE A 62 41.19 41.30 -20.64
N ILE A 63 40.85 40.04 -20.91
CA ILE A 63 39.45 39.60 -20.93
C ILE A 63 39.11 39.22 -19.47
N ARG A 64 38.28 40.07 -18.82
CA ARG A 64 37.62 39.77 -17.55
C ARG A 64 36.69 38.61 -17.81
N GLY A 65 37.04 37.40 -17.33
CA GLY A 65 36.11 36.29 -17.18
C GLY A 65 34.93 36.74 -16.31
N SER A 66 33.72 36.33 -16.67
CA SER A 66 32.54 36.64 -15.88
C SER A 66 32.59 35.85 -14.57
N LYS A 67 32.06 36.43 -13.52
CA LYS A 67 31.94 35.78 -12.20
C LYS A 67 31.25 34.38 -12.26
N ASP A 68 30.44 34.18 -13.31
CA ASP A 68 29.68 32.96 -13.57
C ASP A 68 30.55 31.77 -13.99
N ASP A 69 31.72 32.01 -14.60
CA ASP A 69 32.67 30.95 -14.99
C ASP A 69 33.47 30.42 -13.81
N ASP A 70 33.83 31.29 -12.88
CA ASP A 70 34.54 30.88 -11.64
C ASP A 70 33.66 30.07 -10.70
N ASP A 71 32.36 30.45 -10.56
CA ASP A 71 31.36 29.72 -9.78
C ASP A 71 31.05 28.35 -10.40
N ALA A 72 31.09 28.22 -11.71
CA ALA A 72 30.91 26.93 -12.39
C ALA A 72 32.10 25.97 -12.15
N TYR A 73 33.31 26.46 -12.14
CA TYR A 73 34.50 25.64 -11.83
C TYR A 73 34.57 25.20 -10.37
N GLU A 74 34.16 26.04 -9.44
CA GLU A 74 34.10 25.70 -8.03
C GLU A 74 33.02 24.62 -7.75
N ASN A 75 31.85 24.73 -8.41
CA ASN A 75 30.79 23.72 -8.32
C ASN A 75 31.22 22.36 -8.88
N VAL A 76 31.92 22.33 -10.02
CA VAL A 76 32.45 21.07 -10.58
C VAL A 76 33.49 20.44 -9.63
N ALA A 77 34.38 21.22 -9.04
CA ALA A 77 35.36 20.73 -8.09
C ALA A 77 34.75 20.22 -6.76
N ARG A 78 33.60 20.81 -6.35
CA ARG A 78 32.82 20.34 -5.21
C ARG A 78 32.17 18.98 -5.50
N LEU A 79 31.49 18.86 -6.63
CA LEU A 79 30.83 17.62 -7.07
C LEU A 79 31.83 16.47 -7.27
N GLN A 80 33.04 16.77 -7.73
CA GLN A 80 34.11 15.76 -7.82
C GLN A 80 34.53 15.25 -6.45
N ARG A 81 34.70 16.13 -5.44
CA ARG A 81 35.04 15.74 -4.06
C ARG A 81 33.92 14.93 -3.42
N GLU A 82 32.67 15.34 -3.59
CA GLU A 82 31.51 14.60 -3.10
C GLU A 82 31.41 13.20 -3.74
N SER A 83 31.71 13.08 -5.03
CA SER A 83 31.76 11.79 -5.73
C SER A 83 32.87 10.88 -5.24
N GLU A 84 34.07 11.42 -4.96
CA GLU A 84 35.19 10.65 -4.40
C GLU A 84 34.91 10.18 -2.96
N ASP A 85 34.25 11.00 -2.16
CA ASP A 85 33.81 10.63 -0.80
C ASP A 85 32.73 9.54 -0.80
N LEU A 86 31.79 9.61 -1.74
CA LEU A 86 30.79 8.55 -1.93
C LEU A 86 31.44 7.23 -2.34
N LEU A 87 32.42 7.28 -3.24
CA LEU A 87 33.15 6.08 -3.67
C LEU A 87 33.92 5.44 -2.52
N ARG A 88 34.54 6.24 -1.63
CA ARG A 88 35.17 5.74 -0.41
C ARG A 88 34.21 5.09 0.55
N LYS A 89 33.05 5.70 0.78
CA LYS A 89 31.98 5.11 1.62
C LYS A 89 31.50 3.79 1.05
N GLN A 90 31.33 3.70 -0.26
CA GLN A 90 30.92 2.47 -0.93
C GLN A 90 31.96 1.35 -0.78
N GLN A 91 33.24 1.67 -0.90
CA GLN A 91 34.32 0.70 -0.68
C GLN A 91 34.34 0.18 0.76
N LEU A 92 34.18 1.07 1.75
CA LEU A 92 34.12 0.69 3.15
C LEU A 92 32.94 -0.22 3.47
N LEU A 93 31.78 0.06 2.88
CA LEU A 93 30.57 -0.80 3.02
C LEU A 93 30.78 -2.18 2.40
N LEU A 94 31.46 -2.27 1.26
CA LEU A 94 31.78 -3.56 0.63
C LEU A 94 32.73 -4.40 1.51
N GLU A 95 33.75 -3.78 2.11
CA GLU A 95 34.64 -4.45 3.06
C GLU A 95 33.89 -4.98 4.29
N GLN A 96 32.99 -4.18 4.86
CA GLN A 96 32.13 -4.61 5.98
C GLN A 96 31.22 -5.76 5.61
N LEU A 97 30.66 -5.75 4.39
CA LEU A 97 29.82 -6.84 3.90
C LEU A 97 30.61 -8.14 3.74
N GLU A 98 31.83 -8.08 3.24
CA GLU A 98 32.70 -9.26 3.12
C GLU A 98 33.10 -9.82 4.49
N GLU A 99 33.39 -8.95 5.45
CA GLU A 99 33.68 -9.37 6.81
C GLU A 99 32.48 -10.04 7.48
N ARG A 100 31.26 -9.47 7.33
CA ARG A 100 30.02 -10.11 7.80
C ARG A 100 29.81 -11.50 7.18
N LYS A 101 30.03 -11.66 5.88
CA LYS A 101 29.94 -12.97 5.21
C LYS A 101 30.94 -13.98 5.76
N ARG A 102 32.17 -13.55 6.10
CA ARG A 102 33.19 -14.40 6.74
C ARG A 102 32.75 -14.84 8.13
N LEU A 103 32.22 -13.91 8.94
CA LEU A 103 31.73 -14.21 10.28
C LEU A 103 30.52 -15.15 10.26
N GLN A 104 29.57 -14.93 9.34
CA GLN A 104 28.42 -15.79 9.15
C GLN A 104 28.80 -17.23 8.75
N LYS A 105 29.78 -17.37 7.84
CA LYS A 105 30.32 -18.67 7.45
C LYS A 105 31.01 -19.38 8.62
N ALA A 106 31.81 -18.66 9.40
CA ALA A 106 32.46 -19.20 10.58
C ALA A 106 31.46 -19.67 11.65
N LEU A 107 30.36 -18.92 11.84
CA LEU A 107 29.29 -19.29 12.76
C LEU A 107 28.57 -20.57 12.30
N LEU A 108 28.23 -20.69 11.01
CA LEU A 108 27.62 -21.89 10.44
C LEU A 108 28.53 -23.12 10.59
N GLU A 109 29.85 -22.97 10.37
CA GLU A 109 30.80 -24.06 10.59
C GLU A 109 30.92 -24.44 12.07
N LYS A 110 30.79 -23.50 13.00
CA LYS A 110 30.78 -23.75 14.44
C LYS A 110 29.54 -24.52 14.86
N VAL A 111 28.35 -24.10 14.41
CA VAL A 111 27.07 -24.79 14.66
C VAL A 111 27.09 -26.21 14.10
N ALA A 112 27.64 -26.41 12.90
CA ALA A 112 27.79 -27.73 12.30
C ALA A 112 28.74 -28.65 13.09
N ARG A 113 29.80 -28.12 13.72
CA ARG A 113 30.69 -28.88 14.59
C ARG A 113 30.03 -29.26 15.93
N GLU A 114 29.27 -28.36 16.52
CA GLU A 114 28.57 -28.59 17.79
C GLU A 114 27.41 -29.58 17.62
N SER A 115 26.72 -29.61 16.49
CA SER A 115 25.69 -30.61 16.18
C SER A 115 26.27 -32.01 15.93
N THR A 116 27.52 -32.13 15.47
CA THR A 116 28.20 -33.43 15.29
C THR A 116 28.80 -33.96 16.57
N THR A 117 29.08 -33.12 17.57
CA THR A 117 29.59 -33.56 18.88
C THR A 117 28.48 -34.05 19.84
N ASN A 118 27.25 -33.55 19.69
CA ASN A 118 26.11 -34.00 20.49
C ASN A 118 25.47 -35.32 20.01
N ALA A 119 25.91 -35.88 18.88
CA ALA A 119 25.43 -37.16 18.35
C ALA A 119 26.23 -38.39 18.82
N LYS A 120 27.25 -38.23 19.68
CA LYS A 120 28.05 -39.33 20.23
C LYS A 120 28.01 -39.30 21.76
N GLY A 121 27.06 -40.01 22.31
CA GLY A 121 27.16 -40.43 23.72
C GLY A 121 25.90 -40.33 24.57
N VAL A 122 24.98 -41.28 24.45
CA VAL A 122 24.24 -41.82 25.59
C VAL A 122 23.90 -43.30 25.27
N PRO A 123 24.41 -44.30 26.03
CA PRO A 123 23.97 -45.69 25.93
C PRO A 123 22.67 -45.85 26.71
N TRP A 124 21.72 -46.46 26.07
CA TRP A 124 20.48 -46.92 26.69
C TRP A 124 20.78 -48.10 27.63
N ASN A 125 20.51 -47.96 28.92
CA ASN A 125 20.53 -49.06 29.88
C ASN A 125 19.11 -49.34 30.35
N SER A 126 18.65 -50.54 30.01
CA SER A 126 17.42 -51.15 30.48
C SER A 126 17.55 -51.62 31.93
N SER A 127 16.64 -51.21 32.80
CA SER A 127 16.36 -51.94 34.04
C SER A 127 14.89 -51.81 34.42
N SER A 128 14.27 -52.95 34.42
CA SER A 128 12.94 -53.29 34.91
C SER A 128 12.71 -52.91 36.36
N ASN A 129 11.49 -52.45 36.72
CA ASN A 129 10.78 -53.15 37.84
C ASN A 129 9.25 -52.87 37.80
N ASN A 130 8.57 -54.01 38.07
CA ASN A 130 7.15 -54.21 38.21
C ASN A 130 6.46 -53.38 39.31
N ASN A 131 5.15 -53.03 39.13
CA ASN A 131 4.05 -53.71 39.80
C ASN A 131 2.65 -53.19 39.42
N ASN A 132 1.84 -54.09 38.92
CA ASN A 132 0.43 -54.42 39.21
C ASN A 132 -0.60 -53.32 39.54
N ASN A 133 -1.74 -53.17 38.82
CA ASN A 133 -2.86 -54.11 38.82
C ASN A 133 -4.03 -53.63 37.92
N SER A 134 -4.51 -54.62 37.17
CA SER A 134 -5.90 -55.02 36.86
C SER A 134 -6.88 -53.94 36.34
N SER A 135 -7.62 -54.12 35.31
CA SER A 135 -8.37 -55.19 34.65
C SER A 135 -9.16 -54.42 33.50
N GLY A 136 -9.31 -54.90 32.38
CA GLY A 136 -10.03 -55.98 31.80
C GLY A 136 -10.53 -55.59 30.42
N GLY A 137 -10.30 -56.44 29.47
CA GLY A 137 -11.24 -56.84 28.46
C GLY A 137 -11.04 -56.37 27.03
N GLY A 138 -10.40 -57.17 26.21
CA GLY A 138 -10.78 -57.77 24.95
C GLY A 138 -10.86 -56.83 23.73
N GLY A 139 -10.28 -57.11 22.66
CA GLY A 139 -9.61 -58.20 22.02
C GLY A 139 -9.55 -57.96 20.52
N ASN A 140 -8.36 -58.26 19.99
CA ASN A 140 -8.07 -58.77 18.64
C ASN A 140 -8.17 -57.90 17.38
N THR A 141 -6.99 -57.57 16.85
CA THR A 141 -6.15 -58.21 15.78
C THR A 141 -6.67 -57.98 14.37
N SER A 142 -5.98 -57.58 13.43
CA SER A 142 -4.70 -57.77 12.78
C SER A 142 -4.75 -57.18 11.36
N SER A 143 -3.80 -56.40 10.98
CA SER A 143 -2.76 -56.60 9.96
C SER A 143 -3.16 -56.88 8.49
N PHE A 144 -2.49 -56.14 7.63
CA PHE A 144 -1.87 -56.44 6.31
C PHE A 144 -2.61 -56.07 5.01
N VAL A 145 -2.05 -55.09 4.34
CA VAL A 145 -1.41 -55.05 2.99
C VAL A 145 -2.25 -55.28 1.72
N ASP A 146 -2.23 -54.26 0.88
CA ASP A 146 -1.88 -54.22 -0.53
C ASP A 146 -2.93 -54.48 -1.63
N SER A 147 -2.86 -53.52 -2.57
CA SER A 147 -3.06 -53.62 -4.04
C SER A 147 -4.43 -53.92 -4.64
N GLY A 148 -4.80 -53.05 -5.56
CA GLY A 148 -5.46 -53.46 -6.82
C GLY A 148 -6.82 -52.86 -7.13
N ILE A 149 -6.86 -51.94 -8.07
CA ILE A 149 -8.02 -51.60 -8.90
C ILE A 149 -8.25 -52.77 -9.90
N PRO A 150 -9.48 -53.16 -10.36
CA PRO A 150 -10.49 -52.30 -11.02
C PRO A 150 -11.96 -52.75 -10.92
N GLY A 151 -12.88 -51.84 -11.37
CA GLY A 151 -14.06 -52.28 -12.14
C GLY A 151 -15.44 -52.17 -11.52
N VAL A 152 -16.15 -51.17 -11.92
CA VAL A 152 -17.57 -51.11 -12.32
C VAL A 152 -18.56 -52.14 -11.81
N ALA A 153 -19.59 -51.72 -11.07
CA ALA A 153 -21.02 -52.06 -11.36
C ALA A 153 -21.96 -51.26 -10.50
N ALA A 154 -22.94 -50.63 -11.15
CA ALA A 154 -24.03 -49.94 -10.58
C ALA A 154 -25.00 -50.86 -9.85
N ALA A 155 -25.47 -50.49 -8.64
CA ALA A 155 -26.63 -51.05 -8.03
C ALA A 155 -27.59 -49.91 -7.63
N VAL A 156 -28.70 -49.84 -8.37
CA VAL A 156 -29.85 -49.01 -8.11
C VAL A 156 -30.58 -49.54 -6.91
N ALA A 157 -30.56 -48.81 -5.78
CA ALA A 157 -31.48 -49.09 -4.66
C ALA A 157 -32.70 -48.19 -4.75
N ALA A 158 -33.86 -48.78 -4.94
CA ALA A 158 -35.16 -48.13 -5.05
C ALA A 158 -35.50 -47.42 -3.72
N ARG A 159 -35.80 -46.13 -3.79
CA ARG A 159 -36.39 -45.34 -2.70
C ARG A 159 -37.89 -45.64 -2.62
N ALA A 160 -38.36 -45.96 -1.42
CA ALA A 160 -39.77 -46.03 -1.07
C ALA A 160 -40.47 -44.67 -1.26
N PRO A 161 -41.73 -44.63 -1.63
CA PRO A 161 -42.48 -43.38 -1.83
C PRO A 161 -42.76 -42.69 -0.48
N PRO A 162 -42.83 -41.36 -0.47
CA PRO A 162 -43.14 -40.58 0.72
C PRO A 162 -44.58 -40.83 1.19
N PRO A 163 -44.87 -40.67 2.49
CA PRO A 163 -46.23 -40.81 3.03
C PRO A 163 -47.15 -39.68 2.52
N PRO A 164 -48.48 -39.94 2.45
CA PRO A 164 -49.43 -38.97 1.99
C PRO A 164 -49.55 -37.77 2.97
N PRO A 165 -49.92 -36.57 2.47
CA PRO A 165 -50.07 -35.41 3.31
C PRO A 165 -51.26 -35.55 4.27
N PRO A 166 -51.21 -34.94 5.47
CA PRO A 166 -52.29 -34.96 6.43
C PRO A 166 -53.51 -34.15 5.89
N PRO A 167 -54.75 -34.51 6.31
CA PRO A 167 -55.95 -33.81 5.88
C PRO A 167 -55.98 -32.36 6.33
N PRO A 168 -56.62 -31.45 5.59
CA PRO A 168 -56.67 -30.04 5.92
C PRO A 168 -57.48 -29.82 7.21
N MET A 169 -56.89 -29.05 8.12
CA MET A 169 -57.55 -28.56 9.33
C MET A 169 -58.67 -27.59 8.98
N PRO A 170 -59.80 -27.57 9.77
CA PRO A 170 -60.91 -26.64 9.52
C PRO A 170 -60.43 -25.20 9.64
N VAL A 171 -60.76 -24.40 8.65
CA VAL A 171 -60.50 -22.93 8.62
C VAL A 171 -61.33 -22.29 9.73
N ALA A 172 -60.67 -21.76 10.76
CA ALA A 172 -61.30 -20.92 11.77
C ALA A 172 -61.79 -19.64 11.07
N GLN A 173 -63.08 -19.34 11.25
CA GLN A 173 -63.68 -18.08 10.77
C GLN A 173 -62.98 -16.90 11.44
N ALA A 174 -62.54 -15.94 10.63
CA ALA A 174 -61.98 -14.70 11.11
C ALA A 174 -62.96 -13.91 12.00
N PRO A 175 -62.53 -13.30 13.08
CA PRO A 175 -63.38 -12.43 13.89
C PRO A 175 -63.82 -11.19 13.08
N PRO A 176 -65.00 -10.64 13.38
CA PRO A 176 -65.50 -9.44 12.68
C PRO A 176 -64.57 -8.25 12.90
N PRO A 177 -64.46 -7.34 11.93
CA PRO A 177 -63.62 -6.17 12.02
C PRO A 177 -64.05 -5.27 13.19
N PRO A 178 -63.10 -4.61 13.88
CA PRO A 178 -63.41 -3.67 14.95
C PRO A 178 -64.21 -2.45 14.42
N PRO A 179 -65.03 -1.84 15.24
CA PRO A 179 -65.81 -0.64 14.85
C PRO A 179 -64.83 0.53 14.53
N PRO A 180 -65.24 1.44 13.62
CA PRO A 180 -64.40 2.58 13.25
C PRO A 180 -64.14 3.48 14.46
N PRO A 181 -62.95 4.07 14.54
CA PRO A 181 -62.63 5.00 15.65
C PRO A 181 -63.50 6.25 15.62
N PRO A 182 -63.80 6.86 16.76
CA PRO A 182 -64.56 8.10 16.82
C PRO A 182 -63.87 9.25 16.07
N PRO A 183 -64.61 10.21 15.48
CA PRO A 183 -64.01 11.31 14.75
C PRO A 183 -63.11 12.16 15.69
N LEU A 184 -61.94 12.54 15.16
CA LEU A 184 -60.99 13.39 15.84
C LEU A 184 -61.63 14.75 16.17
N PRO A 185 -61.34 15.35 17.34
CA PRO A 185 -61.79 16.71 17.67
C PRO A 185 -61.18 17.72 16.65
N PRO A 186 -61.91 18.83 16.37
CA PRO A 186 -61.40 19.85 15.45
C PRO A 186 -60.08 20.44 15.95
N PRO A 187 -59.17 20.81 15.04
CA PRO A 187 -57.87 21.40 15.41
C PRO A 187 -58.08 22.70 16.17
N PRO A 188 -57.19 23.03 17.15
CA PRO A 188 -57.28 24.28 17.87
C PRO A 188 -57.02 25.46 16.89
N PRO A 189 -57.62 26.65 17.18
CA PRO A 189 -57.41 27.83 16.34
C PRO A 189 -55.93 28.23 16.29
N PRO A 190 -55.45 28.77 15.13
CA PRO A 190 -54.08 29.18 14.99
C PRO A 190 -53.70 30.25 16.04
N PRO A 191 -52.46 30.22 16.58
CA PRO A 191 -52.00 31.24 17.49
C PRO A 191 -51.93 32.60 16.79
N PRO A 192 -52.07 33.72 17.57
CA PRO A 192 -51.98 35.06 17.01
C PRO A 192 -50.59 35.29 16.38
N PRO A 193 -50.47 36.13 15.32
CA PRO A 193 -49.17 36.40 14.68
C PRO A 193 -48.19 37.00 15.73
N PRO A 194 -46.92 36.51 15.71
CA PRO A 194 -45.90 37.06 16.62
C PRO A 194 -45.63 38.52 16.29
N THR A 195 -45.65 39.34 17.31
CA THR A 195 -45.19 40.74 17.29
C THR A 195 -43.76 40.79 16.76
N SER A 196 -43.50 41.65 15.82
CA SER A 196 -42.24 41.86 15.12
C SER A 196 -41.04 41.93 16.06
N THR A 197 -40.30 40.82 16.18
CA THR A 197 -38.93 40.80 16.64
C THR A 197 -38.06 40.72 15.40
N SER A 198 -37.08 41.59 15.34
CA SER A 198 -36.07 41.80 14.29
C SER A 198 -35.68 40.53 13.55
N ILE A 199 -35.87 40.53 12.20
CA ILE A 199 -35.36 39.56 11.27
C ILE A 199 -33.81 39.50 11.45
N PRO A 200 -33.23 38.34 11.81
CA PRO A 200 -31.79 38.20 11.72
C PRO A 200 -31.37 38.46 10.29
N PRO A 201 -30.20 39.07 10.04
CA PRO A 201 -29.73 39.31 8.68
C PRO A 201 -29.70 38.01 7.93
N PRO A 202 -30.01 38.02 6.60
CA PRO A 202 -29.99 36.82 5.78
C PRO A 202 -28.63 36.14 5.91
N GLN A 203 -28.64 34.86 6.31
CA GLN A 203 -27.45 34.05 6.26
C GLN A 203 -26.85 34.23 4.87
N GLN A 204 -25.64 34.73 4.81
CA GLN A 204 -24.88 34.86 3.58
C GLN A 204 -24.85 33.46 2.97
N VAL A 205 -25.53 33.29 1.83
CA VAL A 205 -25.33 32.17 0.93
C VAL A 205 -23.83 32.13 0.71
N LYS A 206 -23.16 31.07 1.17
CA LYS A 206 -21.74 30.85 0.89
C LYS A 206 -21.61 31.01 -0.63
N LYS A 207 -20.94 32.08 -1.09
CA LYS A 207 -20.53 32.17 -2.47
C LYS A 207 -19.77 30.90 -2.77
N GLU A 208 -20.24 30.10 -3.72
CA GLU A 208 -19.45 29.01 -4.28
C GLU A 208 -18.09 29.63 -4.66
N GLU A 209 -17.04 29.21 -4.00
CA GLU A 209 -15.68 29.57 -4.40
C GLU A 209 -15.48 29.09 -5.83
N ALA A 210 -14.86 29.90 -6.68
CA ALA A 210 -14.52 29.51 -8.04
C ALA A 210 -13.68 28.20 -7.99
N PRO A 211 -13.87 27.28 -8.95
CA PRO A 211 -13.15 26.02 -8.98
C PRO A 211 -11.63 26.28 -8.95
N LYS A 212 -10.92 25.58 -8.06
CA LYS A 212 -9.46 25.72 -7.86
C LYS A 212 -8.65 24.96 -8.93
N CYS A 213 -9.30 24.16 -9.79
CA CYS A 213 -8.59 23.39 -10.82
C CYS A 213 -8.02 24.27 -11.92
N LYS A 214 -6.81 23.93 -12.39
CA LYS A 214 -6.13 24.58 -13.51
C LYS A 214 -6.86 24.32 -14.83
N GLU A 215 -7.35 23.09 -14.97
CA GLU A 215 -8.14 22.64 -16.11
C GLU A 215 -9.14 21.57 -15.65
N LYS A 216 -10.42 21.69 -16.03
CA LYS A 216 -11.43 20.72 -15.65
C LYS A 216 -11.25 19.40 -16.39
N LEU A 217 -11.07 18.31 -15.64
CA LEU A 217 -10.97 16.95 -16.17
C LEU A 217 -12.20 16.12 -15.76
N ASN A 218 -12.47 15.09 -16.55
CA ASN A 218 -13.38 13.98 -16.22
C ASN A 218 -12.52 12.79 -15.82
N ILE A 219 -12.61 12.36 -14.57
CA ILE A 219 -11.71 11.37 -13.98
C ILE A 219 -12.51 10.14 -13.57
N ILE A 220 -12.09 8.95 -14.03
CA ILE A 220 -12.69 7.68 -13.65
C ILE A 220 -11.64 6.86 -12.91
N MET A 221 -11.81 6.72 -11.60
CA MET A 221 -10.90 5.97 -10.72
C MET A 221 -11.44 4.57 -10.48
N VAL A 222 -10.62 3.55 -10.76
CA VAL A 222 -11.02 2.14 -10.70
C VAL A 222 -10.18 1.43 -9.65
N ALA A 223 -10.83 0.75 -8.70
CA ALA A 223 -10.16 0.00 -7.64
C ALA A 223 -11.01 -1.18 -7.15
N SER A 224 -10.34 -2.08 -6.42
CA SER A 224 -11.00 -3.23 -5.77
C SER A 224 -11.71 -2.87 -4.47
N GLU A 225 -11.40 -1.75 -3.84
CA GLU A 225 -12.00 -1.30 -2.58
C GLU A 225 -12.23 0.21 -2.56
N CYS A 226 -13.22 0.65 -1.76
CA CYS A 226 -13.54 2.04 -1.48
C CYS A 226 -14.26 2.12 -0.12
N ALA A 227 -13.70 2.85 0.83
CA ALA A 227 -14.38 3.10 2.10
C ALA A 227 -15.61 4.01 1.89
N PRO A 228 -16.67 3.87 2.71
CA PRO A 228 -16.87 2.90 3.78
C PRO A 228 -17.46 1.56 3.29
N PHE A 229 -17.72 1.40 2.01
CA PHE A 229 -18.42 0.26 1.41
C PHE A 229 -17.59 -1.03 1.45
N SER A 230 -16.30 -0.92 1.15
CA SER A 230 -15.34 -2.03 1.22
C SER A 230 -13.96 -1.48 1.59
N LYS A 231 -13.37 -2.00 2.67
CA LYS A 231 -12.05 -1.56 3.16
C LYS A 231 -11.32 -2.72 3.80
N THR A 232 -10.10 -2.95 3.36
CA THR A 232 -9.14 -3.86 4.00
C THR A 232 -7.82 -3.19 4.32
N GLY A 233 -7.52 -2.07 3.65
CA GLY A 233 -6.27 -1.35 3.82
C GLY A 233 -6.37 0.12 3.37
N GLY A 234 -5.21 0.75 3.24
CA GLY A 234 -5.11 2.17 2.85
C GLY A 234 -5.63 2.49 1.45
N LEU A 235 -5.78 1.48 0.56
CA LEU A 235 -6.39 1.69 -0.76
C LEU A 235 -7.84 2.16 -0.63
N GLY A 236 -8.60 1.56 0.29
CA GLY A 236 -9.99 1.98 0.55
C GLY A 236 -10.08 3.44 1.00
N ASP A 237 -9.17 3.90 1.88
CA ASP A 237 -9.11 5.29 2.33
C ASP A 237 -8.77 6.26 1.20
N VAL A 238 -7.80 5.91 0.36
CA VAL A 238 -7.44 6.72 -0.81
C VAL A 238 -8.62 6.86 -1.76
N MET A 239 -9.35 5.77 -2.02
CA MET A 239 -10.51 5.76 -2.92
C MET A 239 -11.75 6.49 -2.37
N GLN A 240 -11.82 6.73 -1.07
CA GLN A 240 -12.81 7.62 -0.45
C GLN A 240 -12.37 9.07 -0.58
N SER A 241 -11.10 9.37 -0.30
CA SER A 241 -10.66 10.74 0.01
C SER A 241 -10.05 11.49 -1.18
N LEU A 242 -9.25 10.82 -2.04
CA LEU A 242 -8.68 11.46 -3.24
C LEU A 242 -9.74 11.91 -4.23
N PRO A 243 -10.78 11.11 -4.58
CA PRO A 243 -11.88 11.56 -5.42
C PRO A 243 -12.60 12.78 -4.86
N LYS A 244 -12.88 12.83 -3.55
CA LYS A 244 -13.46 13.97 -2.82
C LYS A 244 -12.56 15.21 -2.95
N GLY A 245 -11.24 15.07 -2.78
CA GLY A 245 -10.26 16.14 -2.94
C GLY A 245 -10.26 16.72 -4.37
N LEU A 246 -10.27 15.85 -5.39
CA LEU A 246 -10.31 16.24 -6.80
C LEU A 246 -11.65 16.92 -7.16
N ALA A 247 -12.78 16.42 -6.63
CA ALA A 247 -14.09 17.03 -6.82
C ALA A 247 -14.18 18.43 -6.19
N LYS A 248 -13.62 18.63 -4.97
CA LYS A 248 -13.49 19.97 -4.33
C LYS A 248 -12.69 20.96 -5.16
N ARG A 249 -11.75 20.49 -5.99
CA ARG A 249 -10.99 21.34 -6.93
C ARG A 249 -11.77 21.72 -8.17
N GLY A 250 -12.90 21.04 -8.46
CA GLY A 250 -13.79 21.33 -9.58
C GLY A 250 -13.77 20.30 -10.71
N HIS A 251 -13.01 19.21 -10.56
CA HIS A 251 -13.06 18.09 -11.50
C HIS A 251 -14.38 17.32 -11.39
N ARG A 252 -14.77 16.63 -12.47
CA ARG A 252 -15.82 15.65 -12.43
C ARG A 252 -15.21 14.28 -12.19
N VAL A 253 -15.60 13.64 -11.09
CA VAL A 253 -14.94 12.42 -10.64
C VAL A 253 -15.95 11.28 -10.48
N MET A 254 -15.61 10.12 -11.05
CA MET A 254 -16.30 8.85 -10.84
C MET A 254 -15.37 7.85 -10.18
N THR A 255 -15.84 7.16 -9.16
CA THR A 255 -15.18 6.02 -8.53
C THR A 255 -15.91 4.74 -8.95
N VAL A 256 -15.20 3.76 -9.52
CA VAL A 256 -15.76 2.49 -9.99
C VAL A 256 -15.17 1.35 -9.18
N VAL A 257 -16.04 0.63 -8.46
CA VAL A 257 -15.65 -0.44 -7.55
C VAL A 257 -16.63 -1.61 -7.60
N PRO A 258 -16.23 -2.83 -7.18
CA PRO A 258 -17.15 -3.96 -7.12
C PRO A 258 -18.24 -3.77 -6.05
N ARG A 259 -19.46 -4.28 -6.35
CA ARG A 259 -20.53 -4.42 -5.38
C ARG A 259 -20.39 -5.75 -4.64
N TYR A 260 -19.75 -5.73 -3.46
CA TYR A 260 -19.52 -6.97 -2.70
C TYR A 260 -20.74 -7.42 -1.89
N LYS A 261 -21.58 -6.48 -1.50
CA LYS A 261 -22.82 -6.71 -0.74
C LYS A 261 -23.89 -5.71 -1.17
N GLU A 262 -25.06 -5.83 -0.63
CA GLU A 262 -26.06 -4.78 -0.78
C GLU A 262 -25.62 -3.51 -0.06
N TYR A 263 -25.60 -2.41 -0.79
CA TYR A 263 -25.34 -1.07 -0.27
C TYR A 263 -26.65 -0.29 -0.39
N GLU A 264 -27.23 0.10 0.75
CA GLU A 264 -28.55 0.75 0.80
C GLU A 264 -28.57 2.07 0.03
N GLU A 265 -27.43 2.76 -0.03
CA GLU A 265 -27.26 4.03 -0.74
C GLU A 265 -27.16 3.87 -2.26
N GLY A 266 -26.85 2.67 -2.74
CA GLY A 266 -26.65 2.37 -4.15
C GLY A 266 -27.98 2.21 -4.90
N ILE A 267 -28.30 3.12 -5.81
CA ILE A 267 -29.50 3.10 -6.64
C ILE A 267 -29.22 2.31 -7.93
N ASP A 268 -30.05 1.33 -8.26
CA ASP A 268 -29.96 0.59 -9.52
C ASP A 268 -30.18 1.55 -10.71
N THR A 269 -29.17 1.66 -11.58
CA THR A 269 -29.24 2.52 -12.78
C THR A 269 -30.13 1.93 -13.89
N GLY A 270 -30.53 0.66 -13.78
CA GLY A 270 -31.23 -0.08 -14.84
C GLY A 270 -30.33 -0.49 -16.01
N ALA A 271 -29.10 0.02 -16.09
CA ALA A 271 -28.15 -0.34 -17.14
C ALA A 271 -27.63 -1.78 -16.92
N ARG A 272 -27.65 -2.55 -18.00
CA ARG A 272 -27.14 -3.92 -18.06
C ARG A 272 -26.34 -4.09 -19.34
N ILE A 273 -25.14 -4.62 -19.23
CA ILE A 273 -24.26 -4.87 -20.38
C ILE A 273 -23.79 -6.32 -20.40
N ARG A 274 -23.42 -6.79 -21.57
CA ARG A 274 -22.80 -8.11 -21.74
C ARG A 274 -21.35 -7.95 -22.14
N LEU A 275 -20.47 -8.59 -21.36
CA LEU A 275 -19.02 -8.58 -21.55
C LEU A 275 -18.53 -9.99 -21.81
N LYS A 276 -17.41 -10.10 -22.54
CA LYS A 276 -16.69 -11.35 -22.67
C LYS A 276 -15.46 -11.34 -21.76
N VAL A 277 -15.58 -11.99 -20.61
CA VAL A 277 -14.57 -11.99 -19.56
C VAL A 277 -13.89 -13.35 -19.50
N LEU A 278 -12.60 -13.41 -19.81
CA LEU A 278 -11.80 -14.65 -19.87
C LEU A 278 -12.50 -15.77 -20.69
N GLY A 279 -13.12 -15.39 -21.81
CA GLY A 279 -13.84 -16.30 -22.70
C GLY A 279 -15.28 -16.61 -22.31
N GLN A 280 -15.78 -16.13 -21.16
CA GLN A 280 -17.14 -16.33 -20.70
C GLN A 280 -18.02 -15.11 -21.05
N ASP A 281 -19.27 -15.35 -21.50
CA ASP A 281 -20.25 -14.27 -21.69
C ASP A 281 -20.89 -13.95 -20.33
N VAL A 282 -20.77 -12.71 -19.91
CA VAL A 282 -21.15 -12.23 -18.57
C VAL A 282 -22.09 -11.04 -18.68
N GLU A 283 -23.18 -11.05 -17.94
CA GLU A 283 -24.07 -9.89 -17.78
C GLU A 283 -23.70 -9.14 -16.49
N VAL A 284 -23.57 -7.81 -16.59
CA VAL A 284 -23.14 -6.92 -15.52
C VAL A 284 -24.14 -5.80 -15.32
N GLY A 285 -24.50 -5.54 -14.06
CA GLY A 285 -25.33 -4.40 -13.67
C GLY A 285 -24.52 -3.28 -13.03
N PHE A 286 -25.13 -2.11 -12.94
CA PHE A 286 -24.52 -0.95 -12.30
C PHE A 286 -25.46 -0.30 -11.30
N PHE A 287 -24.91 0.03 -10.12
CA PHE A 287 -25.57 0.80 -9.09
C PHE A 287 -24.82 2.11 -8.91
N HIS A 288 -25.52 3.20 -8.67
CA HIS A 288 -24.93 4.54 -8.56
C HIS A 288 -25.27 5.18 -7.21
N HIS A 289 -24.30 5.82 -6.61
CA HIS A 289 -24.44 6.66 -5.44
C HIS A 289 -23.68 7.98 -5.67
N TYR A 290 -24.27 9.11 -5.32
CA TYR A 290 -23.61 10.41 -5.40
C TYR A 290 -23.30 10.93 -3.99
N ARG A 291 -22.03 11.16 -3.70
CA ARG A 291 -21.58 11.64 -2.39
C ARG A 291 -20.35 12.55 -2.53
N ASP A 292 -20.34 13.66 -1.79
CA ASP A 292 -19.20 14.59 -1.69
C ASP A 292 -18.66 15.11 -3.04
N GLY A 293 -19.55 15.25 -4.04
CA GLY A 293 -19.17 15.67 -5.40
C GLY A 293 -18.66 14.54 -6.30
N VAL A 294 -18.72 13.29 -5.85
CA VAL A 294 -18.21 12.10 -6.55
C VAL A 294 -19.35 11.18 -6.97
N ASP A 295 -19.33 10.73 -8.22
CA ASP A 295 -20.17 9.66 -8.72
C ASP A 295 -19.56 8.31 -8.31
N ILE A 296 -20.17 7.57 -7.39
CA ILE A 296 -19.71 6.24 -6.98
C ILE A 296 -20.51 5.20 -7.72
N VAL A 297 -19.85 4.40 -8.55
CA VAL A 297 -20.50 3.35 -9.34
C VAL A 297 -20.03 1.98 -8.89
N PHE A 298 -21.00 1.15 -8.51
CA PHE A 298 -20.76 -0.22 -8.10
C PHE A 298 -21.04 -1.17 -9.28
N VAL A 299 -20.05 -1.98 -9.61
CA VAL A 299 -20.14 -3.04 -10.62
C VAL A 299 -20.75 -4.27 -9.96
N ASP A 300 -21.97 -4.62 -10.38
CA ASP A 300 -22.75 -5.70 -9.79
C ASP A 300 -22.64 -7.00 -10.58
N HIS A 301 -22.13 -8.04 -9.91
CA HIS A 301 -22.05 -9.40 -10.43
C HIS A 301 -21.84 -10.41 -9.28
N ASN A 302 -22.42 -11.60 -9.42
CA ASN A 302 -22.37 -12.65 -8.40
C ASN A 302 -20.95 -13.03 -7.95
N SER A 303 -19.93 -12.93 -8.82
CA SER A 303 -18.55 -13.24 -8.46
C SER A 303 -17.99 -12.34 -7.35
N TYR A 304 -18.52 -11.13 -7.18
CA TYR A 304 -18.15 -10.24 -6.08
C TYR A 304 -18.89 -10.58 -4.79
N HIS A 305 -20.16 -10.93 -4.88
CA HIS A 305 -20.98 -11.28 -3.71
C HIS A 305 -20.44 -12.52 -2.98
N HIS A 306 -19.84 -13.46 -3.70
CA HIS A 306 -19.25 -14.68 -3.10
C HIS A 306 -18.04 -14.40 -2.22
N VAL A 307 -17.39 -13.23 -2.34
CA VAL A 307 -16.19 -12.86 -1.59
C VAL A 307 -16.42 -11.67 -0.64
N ARG A 308 -17.68 -11.36 -0.30
CA ARG A 308 -18.07 -10.20 0.51
C ARG A 308 -17.32 -10.07 1.84
N ASP A 309 -16.99 -11.20 2.47
CA ASP A 309 -16.35 -11.23 3.79
C ASP A 309 -14.80 -11.22 3.71
N SER A 310 -14.26 -11.53 2.52
CA SER A 310 -12.82 -11.51 2.24
C SER A 310 -12.60 -11.21 0.75
N ILE A 311 -12.60 -9.93 0.40
CA ILE A 311 -12.65 -9.46 -1.00
C ILE A 311 -11.49 -9.93 -1.87
N TYR A 312 -10.36 -10.26 -1.26
CA TYR A 312 -9.16 -10.80 -1.94
C TYR A 312 -9.07 -12.34 -1.91
N SER A 313 -10.10 -13.02 -1.39
CA SER A 313 -10.14 -14.48 -1.36
C SER A 313 -10.42 -15.11 -2.73
N GLY A 314 -10.28 -16.43 -2.79
CA GLY A 314 -10.43 -17.21 -4.00
C GLY A 314 -9.09 -17.51 -4.67
N ASP A 315 -9.12 -18.47 -5.58
CA ASP A 315 -7.94 -18.82 -6.36
C ASP A 315 -7.59 -17.73 -7.40
N ARG A 316 -6.46 -17.90 -8.05
CA ARG A 316 -5.94 -16.97 -9.04
C ARG A 316 -6.91 -16.76 -10.22
N GLU A 317 -7.58 -17.81 -10.68
CA GLU A 317 -8.51 -17.73 -11.81
C GLU A 317 -9.73 -16.86 -11.45
N ALA A 318 -10.30 -17.06 -10.26
CA ALA A 318 -11.42 -16.26 -9.75
C ALA A 318 -11.02 -14.80 -9.54
N GLN A 319 -9.80 -14.53 -9.03
CA GLN A 319 -9.29 -13.16 -8.88
C GLN A 319 -9.08 -12.49 -10.25
N ASN A 320 -8.45 -13.18 -11.21
CA ASN A 320 -8.26 -12.65 -12.56
C ASN A 320 -9.58 -12.38 -13.26
N PHE A 321 -10.58 -13.24 -13.05
CA PHE A 321 -11.93 -13.03 -13.59
C PHE A 321 -12.56 -11.76 -13.04
N ARG A 322 -12.56 -11.57 -11.71
CA ARG A 322 -13.11 -10.36 -11.08
C ARG A 322 -12.40 -9.09 -11.51
N ASN A 323 -11.06 -9.12 -11.58
CA ASN A 323 -10.25 -7.98 -11.98
C ASN A 323 -10.45 -7.61 -13.46
N SER A 324 -10.51 -8.62 -14.35
CA SER A 324 -10.82 -8.43 -15.77
C SER A 324 -12.22 -7.86 -15.95
N LEU A 325 -13.22 -8.39 -15.23
CA LEU A 325 -14.59 -7.91 -15.24
C LEU A 325 -14.69 -6.44 -14.81
N LEU A 326 -14.04 -6.06 -13.69
CA LEU A 326 -14.01 -4.70 -13.20
C LEU A 326 -13.44 -3.73 -14.24
N CYS A 327 -12.29 -4.08 -14.83
CA CYS A 327 -11.61 -3.22 -15.80
C CYS A 327 -12.43 -3.03 -17.09
N GLN A 328 -13.03 -4.12 -17.61
CA GLN A 328 -13.88 -4.02 -18.80
C GLN A 328 -15.15 -3.22 -18.51
N ALA A 329 -15.84 -3.50 -17.39
CA ALA A 329 -17.04 -2.77 -17.00
C ALA A 329 -16.76 -1.26 -16.84
N ALA A 330 -15.64 -0.89 -16.21
CA ALA A 330 -15.27 0.50 -16.03
C ALA A 330 -15.04 1.25 -17.35
N LEU A 331 -14.51 0.57 -18.38
CA LEU A 331 -14.30 1.16 -19.71
C LEU A 331 -15.60 1.29 -20.52
N GLU A 332 -16.59 0.45 -20.27
CA GLU A 332 -17.89 0.56 -20.93
C GLU A 332 -18.84 1.56 -20.24
N LEU A 333 -18.59 1.90 -18.97
CA LEU A 333 -19.44 2.79 -18.18
C LEU A 333 -19.78 4.12 -18.86
N PRO A 334 -18.82 4.88 -19.44
CA PRO A 334 -19.11 6.16 -20.09
C PRO A 334 -20.09 6.07 -21.27
N PHE A 335 -20.27 4.89 -21.85
CA PHE A 335 -21.26 4.64 -22.91
C PHE A 335 -22.62 4.18 -22.37
N CYS A 336 -22.70 3.71 -21.11
CA CYS A 336 -23.87 3.06 -20.55
C CYS A 336 -24.65 3.95 -19.60
N ILE A 337 -23.96 4.83 -18.86
CA ILE A 337 -24.56 5.71 -17.86
C ILE A 337 -24.05 7.15 -18.04
N ALA A 338 -24.96 8.10 -17.79
CA ALA A 338 -24.65 9.54 -17.79
C ALA A 338 -25.20 10.16 -16.50
N PRO A 339 -24.48 10.06 -15.37
CA PRO A 339 -24.94 10.64 -14.12
C PRO A 339 -25.21 12.14 -14.29
N GLY A 340 -26.41 12.60 -13.85
CA GLY A 340 -26.84 13.98 -14.06
C GLY A 340 -27.11 14.34 -15.53
N ASP A 341 -27.42 13.36 -16.38
CA ASP A 341 -27.71 13.50 -17.82
C ASP A 341 -26.55 14.07 -18.65
N VAL A 342 -25.33 14.04 -18.13
CA VAL A 342 -24.13 14.53 -18.81
C VAL A 342 -23.15 13.36 -19.01
N PRO A 343 -22.78 13.02 -20.26
CA PRO A 343 -21.79 11.98 -20.51
C PRO A 343 -20.39 12.40 -20.03
N TYR A 344 -19.54 11.43 -19.70
CA TYR A 344 -18.15 11.70 -19.30
C TYR A 344 -17.27 12.15 -20.49
N GLY A 345 -17.65 11.78 -21.72
CA GLY A 345 -16.94 12.19 -22.95
C GLY A 345 -15.59 11.48 -23.13
N ASP A 346 -14.74 12.06 -23.99
CA ASP A 346 -13.44 11.50 -24.33
C ASP A 346 -12.30 12.54 -24.18
N GLU A 347 -12.48 13.78 -24.62
CA GLU A 347 -11.42 14.79 -24.75
C GLU A 347 -10.66 15.10 -23.42
N ASN A 348 -11.38 15.10 -22.30
CA ASN A 348 -10.83 15.39 -20.97
C ASN A 348 -10.85 14.18 -20.05
N LEU A 349 -10.99 12.97 -20.61
CA LEU A 349 -11.19 11.76 -19.83
C LEU A 349 -9.86 11.12 -19.42
N ILE A 350 -9.70 10.93 -18.11
CA ILE A 350 -8.56 10.23 -17.52
C ILE A 350 -9.07 9.01 -16.76
N PHE A 351 -8.65 7.82 -17.19
CA PHE A 351 -8.85 6.58 -16.44
C PHE A 351 -7.70 6.37 -15.46
N VAL A 352 -8.01 6.08 -14.20
CA VAL A 352 -7.02 5.87 -13.14
C VAL A 352 -7.13 4.46 -12.59
N ALA A 353 -6.14 3.62 -12.88
CA ALA A 353 -6.03 2.27 -12.35
C ALA A 353 -5.32 2.28 -11.00
N ASN A 354 -5.89 1.61 -9.99
CA ASN A 354 -5.31 1.50 -8.67
C ASN A 354 -4.87 0.07 -8.37
N ASP A 355 -3.56 -0.14 -8.24
CA ASP A 355 -2.89 -1.42 -8.03
C ASP A 355 -3.16 -2.50 -9.09
N TRP A 356 -2.60 -3.69 -8.89
CA TRP A 356 -2.65 -4.80 -9.84
C TRP A 356 -4.07 -5.28 -10.15
N HIS A 357 -5.03 -5.07 -9.23
CA HIS A 357 -6.43 -5.42 -9.43
C HIS A 357 -7.08 -4.64 -10.58
N ALA A 358 -6.62 -3.42 -10.82
CA ALA A 358 -7.08 -2.57 -11.92
C ALA A 358 -6.05 -2.48 -13.07
N ALA A 359 -4.97 -3.27 -13.05
CA ALA A 359 -3.88 -3.15 -14.00
C ALA A 359 -4.27 -3.52 -15.45
N LEU A 360 -5.32 -4.29 -15.65
CA LEU A 360 -5.87 -4.56 -16.98
C LEU A 360 -6.60 -3.35 -17.59
N LEU A 361 -6.93 -2.32 -16.81
CA LEU A 361 -7.62 -1.13 -17.32
C LEU A 361 -6.86 -0.41 -18.44
N PRO A 362 -5.58 0.02 -18.28
CA PRO A 362 -4.82 0.62 -19.37
C PRO A 362 -4.57 -0.34 -20.53
N VAL A 363 -4.51 -1.66 -20.26
CA VAL A 363 -4.32 -2.69 -21.29
C VAL A 363 -5.56 -2.81 -22.17
N TYR A 364 -6.73 -2.92 -21.57
CA TYR A 364 -8.00 -3.02 -22.30
C TYR A 364 -8.39 -1.69 -22.95
N LEU A 365 -8.06 -0.54 -22.33
CA LEU A 365 -8.23 0.77 -22.97
C LEU A 365 -7.50 0.80 -24.32
N GLN A 366 -6.28 0.30 -24.37
CA GLN A 366 -5.52 0.23 -25.62
C GLN A 366 -6.07 -0.86 -26.55
N GLY A 367 -6.17 -2.12 -26.08
CA GLY A 367 -6.43 -3.29 -26.91
C GLY A 367 -7.87 -3.47 -27.34
N TYR A 368 -8.86 -3.01 -26.57
CA TYR A 368 -10.27 -3.17 -26.89
C TYR A 368 -10.94 -1.90 -27.41
N PHE A 369 -10.33 -0.73 -27.16
CA PHE A 369 -10.94 0.56 -27.53
C PHE A 369 -10.07 1.36 -28.48
N ARG A 370 -8.87 1.77 -28.10
CA ARG A 370 -8.02 2.67 -28.91
C ARG A 370 -7.57 2.03 -30.23
N ASP A 371 -7.24 0.74 -30.23
CA ASP A 371 -6.89 0.00 -31.45
C ASP A 371 -8.06 -0.06 -32.45
N TYR A 372 -9.28 0.20 -32.00
CA TYR A 372 -10.50 0.25 -32.83
C TYR A 372 -11.06 1.69 -32.99
N GLY A 373 -10.26 2.72 -32.70
CA GLY A 373 -10.65 4.13 -32.90
C GLY A 373 -11.65 4.69 -31.91
N LYS A 374 -11.74 4.09 -30.71
CA LYS A 374 -12.52 4.63 -29.58
C LYS A 374 -11.58 5.17 -28.51
N TYR A 375 -12.02 6.16 -27.72
CA TYR A 375 -11.20 6.77 -26.67
C TYR A 375 -9.86 7.31 -27.20
N GLU A 376 -9.87 7.98 -28.35
CA GLU A 376 -8.66 8.51 -28.98
C GLU A 376 -7.93 9.50 -28.07
N PHE A 377 -8.67 10.35 -27.37
CA PHE A 377 -8.13 11.39 -26.50
C PHE A 377 -8.01 10.98 -25.04
N ALA A 378 -8.72 9.93 -24.59
CA ALA A 378 -8.62 9.45 -23.22
C ALA A 378 -7.20 8.94 -22.90
N ARG A 379 -6.76 9.16 -21.69
CA ARG A 379 -5.45 8.69 -21.17
C ARG A 379 -5.65 7.84 -19.92
N SER A 380 -4.61 7.10 -19.56
CA SER A 380 -4.63 6.31 -18.33
C SER A 380 -3.46 6.64 -17.42
N CYS A 381 -3.75 6.76 -16.13
CA CYS A 381 -2.76 6.80 -15.08
C CYS A 381 -2.82 5.52 -14.24
N PHE A 382 -1.69 5.10 -13.70
CA PHE A 382 -1.59 3.93 -12.83
C PHE A 382 -1.04 4.35 -11.47
N ILE A 383 -1.82 4.14 -10.40
CA ILE A 383 -1.37 4.41 -9.02
C ILE A 383 -0.88 3.10 -8.40
N VAL A 384 0.37 3.10 -7.95
CA VAL A 384 1.03 1.96 -7.29
C VAL A 384 0.92 2.14 -5.78
N HIS A 385 0.05 1.34 -5.14
CA HIS A 385 -0.09 1.30 -3.69
C HIS A 385 0.82 0.25 -3.06
N ASN A 386 0.97 -0.93 -3.71
CA ASN A 386 1.83 -1.99 -3.20
C ASN A 386 2.42 -2.86 -4.33
N MET A 387 3.70 -2.69 -4.62
CA MET A 387 4.43 -3.44 -5.64
C MET A 387 4.61 -4.93 -5.32
N ALA A 388 4.39 -5.36 -4.08
CA ALA A 388 4.54 -6.76 -3.70
C ALA A 388 3.45 -7.68 -4.28
N HIS A 389 2.29 -7.11 -4.65
CA HIS A 389 1.16 -7.84 -5.25
C HIS A 389 1.04 -7.48 -6.72
N GLN A 390 1.17 -8.46 -7.63
CA GLN A 390 1.39 -8.18 -9.06
C GLN A 390 0.51 -8.99 -10.03
N GLY A 391 -0.25 -9.97 -9.56
CA GLY A 391 -1.03 -10.85 -10.42
C GLY A 391 -0.16 -11.75 -11.31
N ARG A 392 0.93 -12.30 -10.77
CA ARG A 392 1.83 -13.24 -11.47
C ARG A 392 1.15 -14.58 -11.78
N GLY A 393 1.48 -15.23 -12.88
CA GLY A 393 1.00 -16.56 -13.19
C GLY A 393 1.56 -17.14 -14.49
N PRO A 394 1.09 -18.33 -14.90
CA PRO A 394 1.58 -19.01 -16.10
C PRO A 394 1.35 -18.20 -17.37
N LEU A 395 2.32 -18.19 -18.29
CA LEU A 395 2.24 -17.46 -19.57
C LEU A 395 1.09 -17.89 -20.49
N ASN A 396 0.62 -19.14 -20.38
CA ASN A 396 -0.48 -19.65 -21.18
C ASN A 396 -1.85 -19.09 -20.78
N GLU A 397 -1.97 -18.45 -19.61
CA GLU A 397 -3.20 -17.76 -19.22
C GLU A 397 -3.45 -16.50 -20.05
N PHE A 398 -2.43 -15.95 -20.71
CA PHE A 398 -2.56 -14.77 -21.56
C PHE A 398 -3.64 -14.95 -22.64
N ASP A 399 -3.73 -16.14 -23.26
CA ASP A 399 -4.66 -16.38 -24.35
C ASP A 399 -6.13 -16.21 -23.93
N ARG A 400 -6.42 -16.34 -22.64
CA ARG A 400 -7.77 -16.13 -22.05
C ARG A 400 -8.15 -14.64 -21.96
N LEU A 401 -7.20 -13.72 -22.00
CA LEU A 401 -7.47 -12.28 -21.94
C LEU A 401 -8.12 -11.75 -23.22
N GLY A 402 -8.12 -12.53 -24.32
CA GLY A 402 -8.76 -12.13 -25.58
C GLY A 402 -8.02 -11.00 -26.32
N LEU A 403 -6.76 -10.74 -25.97
CA LEU A 403 -5.90 -9.72 -26.58
C LEU A 403 -5.07 -10.33 -27.72
N ASP A 404 -4.70 -9.48 -28.69
CA ASP A 404 -3.76 -9.88 -29.75
C ASP A 404 -2.40 -10.25 -29.16
N ALA A 405 -2.04 -11.53 -29.26
CA ALA A 405 -0.79 -12.05 -28.70
C ALA A 405 0.46 -11.44 -29.36
N GLY A 406 0.39 -11.13 -30.66
CA GLY A 406 1.49 -10.49 -31.38
C GLY A 406 1.78 -9.06 -30.89
N LYS A 407 0.77 -8.38 -30.33
CA LYS A 407 0.84 -6.99 -29.91
C LYS A 407 1.07 -6.82 -28.40
N TYR A 408 0.51 -7.74 -27.59
CA TYR A 408 0.41 -7.51 -26.15
C TYR A 408 1.12 -8.54 -25.27
N LYS A 409 1.38 -9.76 -25.75
CA LYS A 409 1.94 -10.85 -24.92
C LYS A 409 3.30 -10.47 -24.29
N ASP A 410 4.14 -9.74 -25.03
CA ASP A 410 5.44 -9.24 -24.56
C ASP A 410 5.32 -8.22 -23.41
N LYS A 411 4.19 -7.51 -23.31
CA LYS A 411 3.95 -6.54 -22.21
C LYS A 411 3.74 -7.24 -20.87
N PHE A 412 3.22 -8.47 -20.91
CA PHE A 412 2.97 -9.30 -19.73
C PHE A 412 4.14 -10.20 -19.35
N TYR A 413 5.06 -10.46 -20.30
CA TYR A 413 6.16 -11.37 -20.05
C TYR A 413 7.15 -10.80 -19.04
N LEU A 414 7.44 -11.58 -18.00
CA LEU A 414 8.45 -11.30 -16.99
C LEU A 414 9.29 -12.55 -16.77
N ASP A 415 10.62 -12.43 -16.87
CA ASP A 415 11.56 -13.38 -16.30
C ASP A 415 11.74 -13.01 -14.81
N ASP A 416 10.91 -13.64 -13.98
CA ASP A 416 10.83 -13.30 -12.57
C ASP A 416 12.00 -13.92 -11.80
N PRO A 417 12.85 -13.13 -11.13
CA PRO A 417 13.97 -13.65 -10.35
C PRO A 417 13.55 -14.61 -9.23
N PHE A 418 12.26 -14.60 -8.85
CA PHE A 418 11.73 -15.46 -7.79
C PHE A 418 11.02 -16.72 -8.31
N GLY A 419 10.59 -16.76 -9.57
CA GLY A 419 9.75 -17.84 -10.10
C GLY A 419 10.00 -18.24 -11.56
N GLY A 420 10.95 -17.59 -12.26
CA GLY A 420 11.21 -17.81 -13.69
C GLY A 420 10.17 -17.15 -14.61
N GLU A 421 10.06 -17.63 -15.87
CA GLU A 421 9.15 -17.02 -16.85
C GLU A 421 7.69 -17.04 -16.41
N CYS A 422 7.07 -15.87 -16.36
CA CYS A 422 5.68 -15.75 -15.95
C CYS A 422 4.93 -14.64 -16.71
N MET A 423 3.61 -14.71 -16.66
CA MET A 423 2.72 -13.59 -16.97
C MET A 423 2.60 -12.69 -15.75
N ASN A 424 2.84 -11.40 -15.92
CA ASN A 424 2.68 -10.41 -14.88
C ASN A 424 1.68 -9.33 -15.31
N ILE A 425 0.52 -9.29 -14.66
CA ILE A 425 -0.58 -8.37 -15.00
C ILE A 425 -0.20 -6.93 -14.67
N MET A 426 0.44 -6.69 -13.52
CA MET A 426 0.85 -5.36 -13.11
C MET A 426 1.87 -4.77 -14.07
N GLN A 427 2.84 -5.57 -14.55
CA GLN A 427 3.82 -5.12 -15.55
C GLN A 427 3.15 -4.57 -16.81
N ALA A 428 2.15 -5.28 -17.32
CA ALA A 428 1.43 -4.84 -18.52
C ALA A 428 0.71 -3.51 -18.29
N GLY A 429 0.05 -3.38 -17.13
CA GLY A 429 -0.59 -2.13 -16.72
C GLY A 429 0.39 -0.96 -16.63
N LEU A 430 1.53 -1.16 -15.97
CA LEU A 430 2.60 -0.16 -15.84
C LEU A 430 3.18 0.26 -17.19
N ARG A 431 3.43 -0.70 -18.10
CA ARG A 431 3.97 -0.43 -19.44
C ARG A 431 3.01 0.39 -20.29
N LEU A 432 1.70 0.10 -20.23
CA LEU A 432 0.67 0.69 -21.09
C LEU A 432 0.01 1.95 -20.50
N ALA A 433 0.13 2.19 -19.21
CA ALA A 433 -0.31 3.46 -18.63
C ALA A 433 0.50 4.64 -19.15
N THR A 434 -0.16 5.78 -19.37
CA THR A 434 0.48 7.05 -19.79
C THR A 434 1.39 7.59 -18.69
N LYS A 435 0.93 7.60 -17.46
CA LYS A 435 1.70 8.00 -16.27
C LYS A 435 1.56 6.95 -15.17
N VAL A 436 2.61 6.84 -14.36
CA VAL A 436 2.67 5.96 -13.17
C VAL A 436 2.95 6.83 -11.96
N ILE A 437 2.17 6.65 -10.92
CA ILE A 437 2.25 7.44 -9.69
C ILE A 437 2.41 6.48 -8.51
N ALA A 438 3.54 6.53 -7.82
CA ALA A 438 3.71 5.82 -6.56
C ALA A 438 3.18 6.69 -5.41
N VAL A 439 2.71 6.06 -4.33
CA VAL A 439 2.05 6.76 -3.21
C VAL A 439 3.02 7.47 -2.24
N SER A 440 4.28 7.62 -2.62
CA SER A 440 5.25 8.54 -2.02
C SER A 440 6.48 8.69 -2.92
N GLU A 441 7.26 9.75 -2.74
CA GLU A 441 8.48 10.02 -3.52
C GLU A 441 9.55 8.97 -3.23
N GLY A 442 9.76 8.64 -1.94
CA GLY A 442 10.67 7.57 -1.54
C GLY A 442 10.29 6.22 -2.09
N TYR A 443 8.98 5.93 -2.15
CA TYR A 443 8.50 4.68 -2.72
C TYR A 443 8.66 4.64 -4.25
N ALA A 444 8.47 5.77 -4.95
CA ALA A 444 8.78 5.86 -6.39
C ALA A 444 10.26 5.51 -6.68
N TRP A 445 11.16 5.95 -5.81
CA TRP A 445 12.56 5.54 -5.88
C TRP A 445 12.76 4.06 -5.53
N GLU A 446 12.15 3.56 -4.45
CA GLU A 446 12.31 2.18 -4.00
C GLU A 446 11.87 1.16 -5.04
N ILE A 447 10.74 1.36 -5.72
CA ILE A 447 10.24 0.44 -6.76
C ILE A 447 11.15 0.37 -8.00
N SER A 448 12.06 1.32 -8.19
CA SER A 448 13.11 1.28 -9.22
C SER A 448 14.33 0.45 -8.82
N THR A 449 14.44 0.07 -7.54
CA THR A 449 15.51 -0.78 -6.99
C THR A 449 15.14 -2.26 -7.05
N ASP A 450 16.13 -3.15 -7.12
CA ASP A 450 15.87 -4.58 -7.20
C ASP A 450 15.14 -5.11 -5.94
N MET A 451 15.39 -4.52 -4.78
CA MET A 451 14.69 -4.89 -3.53
C MET A 451 13.24 -4.41 -3.52
N GLY A 452 13.00 -3.13 -3.78
CA GLY A 452 11.66 -2.53 -3.69
C GLY A 452 10.77 -2.79 -4.92
N GLY A 453 11.37 -3.15 -6.05
CA GLY A 453 10.65 -3.43 -7.30
C GLY A 453 10.05 -4.84 -7.39
N TRP A 454 10.41 -5.76 -6.47
CA TRP A 454 9.86 -7.10 -6.41
C TRP A 454 9.87 -7.83 -7.77
N GLY A 455 10.99 -7.71 -8.51
CA GLY A 455 11.17 -8.26 -9.86
C GLY A 455 10.75 -7.32 -10.99
N LEU A 456 9.98 -6.25 -10.73
CA LEU A 456 9.56 -5.27 -11.74
C LEU A 456 10.50 -4.06 -11.87
N ALA A 457 11.58 -3.98 -11.08
CA ALA A 457 12.54 -2.88 -11.18
C ALA A 457 13.09 -2.66 -12.60
N PRO A 458 13.44 -3.69 -13.38
CA PRO A 458 13.86 -3.50 -14.77
C PRO A 458 12.80 -2.79 -15.62
N CYS A 459 11.52 -3.16 -15.49
CA CYS A 459 10.41 -2.51 -16.18
C CYS A 459 10.27 -1.03 -15.77
N VAL A 460 10.41 -0.74 -14.47
CA VAL A 460 10.30 0.63 -13.94
C VAL A 460 11.46 1.50 -14.43
N ARG A 461 12.68 0.97 -14.48
CA ARG A 461 13.87 1.67 -14.98
C ARG A 461 13.85 1.95 -16.49
N GLU A 462 13.02 1.22 -17.25
CA GLU A 462 12.79 1.48 -18.69
C GLU A 462 11.86 2.68 -18.94
N PHE A 463 11.20 3.23 -17.91
CA PHE A 463 10.30 4.35 -18.10
C PHE A 463 11.04 5.59 -18.59
N GLY A 464 10.45 6.29 -19.57
CA GLY A 464 10.93 7.57 -20.02
C GLY A 464 10.80 8.64 -18.92
N GLU A 465 11.50 9.75 -19.12
CA GLU A 465 11.45 10.90 -18.21
C GLU A 465 10.00 11.36 -17.99
N GLY A 466 9.65 11.64 -16.75
CA GLY A 466 8.33 12.13 -16.35
C GLY A 466 7.20 11.09 -16.39
N LYS A 467 7.47 9.79 -16.69
CA LYS A 467 6.44 8.75 -16.61
C LYS A 467 6.16 8.34 -15.17
N LEU A 468 7.19 8.18 -14.33
CA LEU A 468 7.08 7.85 -12.91
C LEU A 468 7.17 9.10 -12.04
N SER A 469 6.30 9.18 -11.04
CA SER A 469 6.34 10.21 -9.98
C SER A 469 5.89 9.62 -8.66
N GLY A 470 6.21 10.29 -7.55
CA GLY A 470 5.71 9.96 -6.22
C GLY A 470 4.83 11.08 -5.67
N ILE A 471 3.71 10.72 -5.03
CA ILE A 471 2.82 11.67 -4.36
C ILE A 471 2.42 11.06 -3.02
N VAL A 472 2.77 11.72 -1.92
CA VAL A 472 2.34 11.30 -0.58
C VAL A 472 0.83 11.53 -0.45
N ASN A 473 0.11 10.53 0.06
CA ASN A 473 -1.33 10.61 0.31
C ASN A 473 -1.64 11.62 1.43
N GLY A 474 -2.81 12.21 1.36
CA GLY A 474 -3.38 12.98 2.46
C GLY A 474 -4.18 12.13 3.45
N ILE A 475 -4.75 12.78 4.45
CA ILE A 475 -5.74 12.21 5.39
C ILE A 475 -6.99 13.07 5.42
N ASP A 476 -8.12 12.47 5.77
CA ASP A 476 -9.40 13.20 5.91
C ASP A 476 -9.51 13.73 7.34
N TYR A 477 -9.54 15.07 7.51
CA TYR A 477 -9.67 15.71 8.81
C TYR A 477 -11.10 15.66 9.38
N ASP A 478 -12.11 15.33 8.53
CA ASP A 478 -13.46 15.08 9.02
C ASP A 478 -13.53 13.78 9.84
N GLU A 479 -12.63 12.82 9.54
CA GLU A 479 -12.52 11.53 10.23
C GLU A 479 -11.34 11.52 11.24
N TRP A 480 -10.15 12.01 10.80
CA TRP A 480 -8.91 11.92 11.56
C TRP A 480 -8.41 13.30 12.02
N SER A 481 -9.10 13.89 12.98
CA SER A 481 -8.65 15.11 13.67
C SER A 481 -9.11 15.12 15.13
N PRO A 482 -8.23 15.42 16.11
CA PRO A 482 -8.54 15.28 17.52
C PRO A 482 -9.64 16.22 18.01
N ASP A 483 -9.95 17.30 17.28
CA ASP A 483 -11.00 18.28 17.59
C ASP A 483 -12.40 17.85 17.12
N ALA A 484 -12.49 16.92 16.17
CA ALA A 484 -13.74 16.45 15.58
C ALA A 484 -14.00 14.95 15.77
N ASP A 485 -13.06 14.19 16.35
CA ASP A 485 -13.11 12.74 16.47
C ASP A 485 -14.25 12.24 17.36
N GLU A 486 -15.26 11.62 16.76
CA GLU A 486 -16.41 11.05 17.47
C GLU A 486 -16.05 9.92 18.45
N HIS A 487 -14.94 9.22 18.21
CA HIS A 487 -14.49 8.11 19.07
C HIS A 487 -13.88 8.58 20.40
N LEU A 488 -13.65 9.88 20.54
CA LEU A 488 -13.15 10.52 21.77
C LEU A 488 -14.27 11.14 22.63
N MET A 489 -15.53 11.07 22.22
CA MET A 489 -16.65 11.74 22.93
C MET A 489 -17.26 10.91 24.06
N SER A 490 -16.64 9.79 24.45
CA SER A 490 -17.18 8.88 25.46
C SER A 490 -16.09 8.23 26.32
N ASP A 491 -16.50 7.51 27.36
CA ASP A 491 -15.67 6.61 28.17
C ASP A 491 -14.49 7.30 28.89
N GLY A 492 -14.60 8.61 29.16
CA GLY A 492 -13.57 9.40 29.86
C GLY A 492 -12.52 10.03 28.90
N TYR A 493 -12.61 9.77 27.61
CA TYR A 493 -11.85 10.49 26.57
C TYR A 493 -12.45 11.88 26.34
N THR A 494 -11.75 12.72 25.63
CA THR A 494 -12.23 14.03 25.19
C THR A 494 -11.58 14.44 23.90
N THR A 495 -12.32 15.15 23.05
CA THR A 495 -11.75 15.86 21.90
C THR A 495 -10.84 16.99 22.38
N TYR A 496 -9.85 17.36 21.55
CA TYR A 496 -8.92 18.43 21.88
C TYR A 496 -8.42 19.15 20.62
N THR A 497 -8.09 20.43 20.79
CA THR A 497 -7.54 21.22 19.70
C THR A 497 -6.12 20.74 19.35
N PRO A 498 -5.72 20.74 18.05
CA PRO A 498 -4.37 20.37 17.63
C PRO A 498 -3.36 21.49 17.92
N ASP A 499 -3.23 21.84 19.19
CA ASP A 499 -2.34 22.88 19.68
C ASP A 499 -1.75 22.53 21.06
N ALA A 500 -1.00 23.46 21.62
CA ALA A 500 -0.37 23.31 22.92
C ALA A 500 -1.36 23.05 24.06
N ASN A 501 -2.53 23.69 24.03
CA ASN A 501 -3.55 23.53 25.09
C ASN A 501 -4.19 22.14 25.00
N GLY A 502 -4.41 21.65 23.76
CA GLY A 502 -4.92 20.30 23.53
C GLY A 502 -3.95 19.22 24.02
N ILE A 503 -2.63 19.40 23.81
CA ILE A 503 -1.62 18.47 24.31
C ILE A 503 -1.64 18.41 25.85
N ASP A 504 -1.62 19.54 26.52
CA ASP A 504 -1.57 19.63 27.99
C ASP A 504 -2.88 19.22 28.68
N GLY A 505 -4.01 19.35 27.97
CA GLY A 505 -5.35 19.03 28.47
C GLY A 505 -5.90 17.72 27.93
N GLY A 506 -6.53 17.77 26.74
CA GLY A 506 -7.32 16.67 26.20
C GLY A 506 -6.50 15.43 25.87
N LYS A 507 -5.31 15.58 25.25
CA LYS A 507 -4.43 14.44 24.96
C LYS A 507 -3.98 13.72 26.25
N LYS A 508 -3.63 14.47 27.28
CA LYS A 508 -3.29 13.90 28.60
C LYS A 508 -4.49 13.15 29.19
N GLN A 509 -5.72 13.72 29.10
CA GLN A 509 -6.93 13.03 29.52
C GLN A 509 -7.18 11.75 28.76
N CYS A 510 -7.00 11.75 27.44
CA CYS A 510 -7.11 10.55 26.60
C CYS A 510 -6.09 9.47 27.00
N LYS A 511 -4.85 9.86 27.36
CA LYS A 511 -3.83 8.93 27.87
C LYS A 511 -4.29 8.21 29.12
N LEU A 512 -4.75 8.95 30.12
CA LEU A 512 -5.26 8.37 31.39
C LEU A 512 -6.52 7.51 31.13
N ALA A 513 -7.39 7.94 30.21
CA ALA A 513 -8.57 7.16 29.85
C ALA A 513 -8.20 5.83 29.19
N LEU A 514 -7.22 5.80 28.26
CA LEU A 514 -6.75 4.58 27.62
C LEU A 514 -6.10 3.63 28.64
N GLN A 515 -5.27 4.14 29.54
CA GLN A 515 -4.65 3.35 30.60
C GLN A 515 -5.73 2.68 31.47
N ARG A 516 -6.77 3.43 31.85
CA ARG A 516 -7.91 2.92 32.63
C ARG A 516 -8.72 1.90 31.84
N GLU A 517 -9.09 2.18 30.59
CA GLU A 517 -9.88 1.28 29.74
C GLU A 517 -9.19 -0.07 29.56
N LEU A 518 -7.87 -0.05 29.42
CA LEU A 518 -7.08 -1.26 29.22
C LEU A 518 -6.55 -1.89 30.52
N GLY A 519 -6.86 -1.30 31.69
CA GLY A 519 -6.40 -1.79 32.98
C GLY A 519 -4.89 -1.68 33.21
N LEU A 520 -4.24 -0.71 32.56
CA LEU A 520 -2.87 -0.30 32.89
C LEU A 520 -2.88 0.64 34.09
N PRO A 521 -1.78 0.73 34.88
CA PRO A 521 -1.63 1.79 35.89
C PRO A 521 -1.75 3.17 35.22
N GLU A 522 -2.61 4.03 35.80
CA GLU A 522 -2.75 5.42 35.36
C GLU A 522 -1.49 6.20 35.76
N ASP A 523 -0.63 6.49 34.79
CA ASP A 523 0.63 7.20 35.00
C ASP A 523 0.90 8.16 33.84
N GLU A 524 0.75 9.46 34.10
CA GLU A 524 1.05 10.50 33.11
C GLU A 524 2.53 10.61 32.75
N ASN A 525 3.41 10.13 33.63
CA ASN A 525 4.86 10.23 33.47
C ASN A 525 5.50 9.00 32.79
N ALA A 526 4.82 7.86 32.71
CA ALA A 526 5.24 6.76 31.88
C ALA A 526 5.11 7.14 30.41
N LEU A 527 6.13 6.87 29.56
CA LEU A 527 6.01 7.08 28.12
C LEU A 527 5.09 6.00 27.54
N LEU A 528 3.91 6.41 27.06
CA LEU A 528 2.94 5.49 26.46
C LEU A 528 3.20 5.35 24.95
N MET A 529 3.59 4.15 24.53
CA MET A 529 3.85 3.81 23.14
C MET A 529 2.71 2.98 22.55
N GLY A 530 2.33 3.28 21.31
CA GLY A 530 1.30 2.55 20.57
C GLY A 530 1.85 1.83 19.34
N PHE A 531 1.20 0.76 18.93
CA PHE A 531 1.34 0.14 17.61
C PHE A 531 -0.05 -0.18 17.08
N ILE A 532 -0.31 0.14 15.81
CA ILE A 532 -1.57 -0.16 15.11
C ILE A 532 -1.24 -0.72 13.74
N GLY A 533 -1.67 -1.96 13.45
CA GLY A 533 -1.42 -2.54 12.13
C GLY A 533 -1.67 -4.04 12.04
N ARG A 534 -1.55 -4.57 10.81
CA ARG A 534 -1.57 -6.01 10.60
C ARG A 534 -0.38 -6.66 11.30
N LEU A 535 -0.61 -7.82 11.88
CA LEU A 535 0.45 -8.59 12.51
C LEU A 535 1.11 -9.49 11.47
N ASP A 536 2.05 -8.92 10.73
CA ASP A 536 2.80 -9.60 9.67
C ASP A 536 4.27 -9.11 9.62
N ASP A 537 5.08 -9.77 8.78
CA ASP A 537 6.50 -9.45 8.63
C ASP A 537 6.72 -8.04 8.05
N GLN A 538 5.79 -7.56 7.21
CA GLN A 538 5.86 -6.21 6.63
C GLN A 538 5.89 -5.15 7.73
N LYS A 539 5.05 -5.28 8.74
CA LYS A 539 4.90 -4.28 9.80
C LYS A 539 5.98 -4.36 10.89
N GLY A 540 6.85 -5.38 10.85
CA GLY A 540 7.98 -5.49 11.75
C GLY A 540 7.60 -5.72 13.22
N VAL A 541 6.49 -6.42 13.46
CA VAL A 541 5.95 -6.72 14.80
C VAL A 541 6.97 -7.52 15.62
N ASP A 542 7.73 -8.39 14.98
CA ASP A 542 8.82 -9.16 15.58
C ASP A 542 9.90 -8.26 16.21
N LEU A 543 10.20 -7.10 15.62
CA LEU A 543 11.15 -6.14 16.20
C LEU A 543 10.66 -5.56 17.54
N ILE A 544 9.33 -5.40 17.68
CA ILE A 544 8.70 -4.95 18.92
C ILE A 544 8.71 -6.09 19.95
N THR A 545 8.32 -7.30 19.55
CA THR A 545 8.31 -8.47 20.46
C THR A 545 9.71 -8.82 20.93
N ASP A 546 10.73 -8.73 20.09
CA ASP A 546 12.15 -8.91 20.48
C ASP A 546 12.65 -7.82 21.46
N SER A 547 11.90 -6.73 21.57
CA SER A 547 12.23 -5.64 22.49
C SER A 547 11.51 -5.73 23.84
N GLU A 548 10.81 -6.83 24.15
CA GLU A 548 10.04 -7.03 25.39
C GLU A 548 10.83 -6.70 26.66
N GLY A 549 12.10 -7.15 26.75
CA GLY A 549 12.97 -6.84 27.88
C GLY A 549 13.19 -5.34 28.08
N TRP A 550 13.30 -4.59 27.00
CA TRP A 550 13.47 -3.14 27.06
C TRP A 550 12.23 -2.44 27.63
N PHE A 551 11.02 -2.85 27.26
CA PHE A 551 9.77 -2.31 27.83
C PHE A 551 9.65 -2.63 29.31
N ARG A 552 10.02 -3.85 29.75
CA ARG A 552 10.01 -4.25 31.13
C ARG A 552 10.93 -3.40 31.99
N ASP A 553 12.15 -3.12 31.49
CA ASP A 553 13.23 -2.52 32.28
C ASP A 553 13.18 -0.97 32.30
N ASN A 554 12.30 -0.33 31.50
CA ASN A 554 12.15 1.11 31.41
C ASN A 554 10.79 1.60 31.93
N HIS A 555 10.67 2.91 32.22
CA HIS A 555 9.43 3.55 32.66
C HIS A 555 8.55 3.90 31.46
N VAL A 556 8.03 2.87 30.83
CA VAL A 556 7.20 2.94 29.61
C VAL A 556 6.01 1.99 29.72
N GLN A 557 4.99 2.27 28.91
CA GLN A 557 3.87 1.36 28.66
C GLN A 557 3.70 1.18 27.15
N LEU A 558 3.20 0.01 26.73
CA LEU A 558 3.00 -0.36 25.34
C LEU A 558 1.57 -0.86 25.13
N VAL A 559 0.89 -0.32 24.12
CA VAL A 559 -0.42 -0.79 23.66
C VAL A 559 -0.32 -1.18 22.20
N MET A 560 -0.68 -2.41 21.86
CA MET A 560 -0.62 -2.92 20.49
C MET A 560 -2.01 -3.35 20.03
N LEU A 561 -2.42 -2.88 18.85
CA LEU A 561 -3.68 -3.24 18.19
C LEU A 561 -3.40 -3.87 16.82
N GLY A 562 -3.89 -5.08 16.60
CA GLY A 562 -3.80 -5.72 15.31
C GLY A 562 -4.26 -7.17 15.29
N SER A 563 -4.37 -7.71 14.07
CA SER A 563 -4.60 -9.13 13.82
C SER A 563 -3.80 -9.58 12.61
N GLY A 564 -3.53 -10.87 12.48
CA GLY A 564 -2.76 -11.39 11.36
C GLY A 564 -2.25 -12.81 11.58
N ARG A 565 -0.94 -12.99 11.63
CA ARG A 565 -0.32 -14.29 11.82
C ARG A 565 -0.51 -14.78 13.25
N ASP A 566 -0.90 -16.04 13.40
CA ASP A 566 -1.19 -16.67 14.70
C ASP A 566 0.01 -16.63 15.67
N ASP A 567 1.23 -16.80 15.16
CA ASP A 567 2.44 -16.74 15.97
C ASP A 567 2.68 -15.34 16.57
N LEU A 568 2.43 -14.28 15.81
CA LEU A 568 2.54 -12.91 16.28
C LEU A 568 1.38 -12.54 17.22
N GLU A 569 0.17 -12.97 16.94
CA GLU A 569 -0.96 -12.79 17.86
C GLU A 569 -0.68 -13.46 19.21
N ASN A 570 -0.15 -14.69 19.21
CA ASN A 570 0.21 -15.39 20.42
C ASN A 570 1.40 -14.73 21.14
N ALA A 571 2.35 -14.17 20.40
CA ALA A 571 3.45 -13.39 20.99
C ALA A 571 2.93 -12.16 21.76
N LEU A 572 1.96 -11.41 21.16
CA LEU A 572 1.33 -10.27 21.82
C LEU A 572 0.62 -10.68 23.12
N ARG A 573 -0.21 -11.72 23.07
CA ARG A 573 -0.90 -12.26 24.27
C ARG A 573 0.11 -12.68 25.35
N GLY A 574 1.19 -13.33 24.93
CA GLY A 574 2.26 -13.74 25.85
C GLY A 574 3.02 -12.57 26.48
N MET A 575 3.31 -11.50 25.71
CA MET A 575 3.92 -10.29 26.26
C MET A 575 3.01 -9.61 27.30
N GLU A 576 1.71 -9.50 27.02
CA GLU A 576 0.74 -8.97 27.97
C GLU A 576 0.69 -9.80 29.25
N GLU A 577 0.63 -11.13 29.13
CA GLU A 577 0.53 -12.02 30.28
C GLU A 577 1.75 -11.91 31.21
N ARG A 578 2.94 -11.73 30.65
CA ARG A 578 4.19 -11.56 31.41
C ARG A 578 4.40 -10.17 31.99
N ASN A 579 3.73 -9.15 31.43
CA ASN A 579 3.98 -7.72 31.78
C ASN A 579 2.65 -6.97 31.94
N LYS A 580 1.74 -7.46 32.79
CA LYS A 580 0.37 -6.95 32.96
C LYS A 580 0.29 -5.49 33.42
N ASP A 581 1.33 -4.98 34.03
CA ASP A 581 1.43 -3.59 34.49
C ASP A 581 1.95 -2.63 33.41
N LYS A 582 2.42 -3.14 32.26
CA LYS A 582 3.09 -2.33 31.24
C LYS A 582 2.60 -2.55 29.81
N ILE A 583 2.12 -3.75 29.48
CA ILE A 583 1.84 -4.12 28.07
C ILE A 583 0.38 -4.58 27.92
N ARG A 584 -0.24 -4.12 26.82
CA ARG A 584 -1.56 -4.60 26.34
C ARG A 584 -1.49 -4.98 24.88
N GLY A 585 -1.94 -6.21 24.58
CA GLY A 585 -2.02 -6.76 23.24
C GLY A 585 -3.49 -6.94 22.81
N TRP A 586 -4.09 -5.94 22.20
CA TRP A 586 -5.43 -6.06 21.63
C TRP A 586 -5.37 -6.79 20.30
N VAL A 587 -5.59 -8.11 20.33
CA VAL A 587 -5.67 -8.94 19.13
C VAL A 587 -7.05 -8.81 18.51
N GLY A 588 -7.12 -8.19 17.32
CA GLY A 588 -8.36 -7.95 16.60
C GLY A 588 -8.32 -6.65 15.78
N PHE A 589 -9.47 -6.32 15.20
CA PHE A 589 -9.70 -5.08 14.45
C PHE A 589 -10.70 -4.19 15.19
N SER A 590 -10.35 -2.93 15.43
CA SER A 590 -11.23 -1.96 16.06
C SER A 590 -10.87 -0.54 15.61
N VAL A 591 -11.75 0.09 14.82
CA VAL A 591 -11.60 1.49 14.40
C VAL A 591 -11.58 2.40 15.63
N LYS A 592 -12.56 2.25 16.52
CA LYS A 592 -12.65 3.04 17.76
C LYS A 592 -11.36 2.97 18.60
N MET A 593 -10.79 1.76 18.75
CA MET A 593 -9.56 1.61 19.53
C MET A 593 -8.35 2.19 18.80
N ALA A 594 -8.30 2.14 17.46
CA ALA A 594 -7.24 2.78 16.66
C ALA A 594 -7.22 4.30 16.88
N HIS A 595 -8.37 4.97 16.86
CA HIS A 595 -8.51 6.39 17.17
C HIS A 595 -8.07 6.70 18.60
N ARG A 596 -8.52 5.92 19.56
CA ARG A 596 -8.17 6.10 21.00
C ARG A 596 -6.68 5.92 21.27
N ILE A 597 -6.04 4.90 20.68
CA ILE A 597 -4.59 4.70 20.77
C ILE A 597 -3.85 5.87 20.14
N THR A 598 -4.27 6.31 18.95
CA THR A 598 -3.66 7.44 18.25
C THR A 598 -3.77 8.73 19.08
N ALA A 599 -4.91 8.98 19.71
CA ALA A 599 -5.12 10.17 20.55
C ALA A 599 -4.36 10.13 21.89
N ALA A 600 -4.23 8.93 22.47
CA ALA A 600 -3.75 8.77 23.84
C ALA A 600 -2.23 8.57 23.95
N CYS A 601 -1.60 7.89 22.97
CA CYS A 601 -0.18 7.57 23.05
C CYS A 601 0.71 8.81 22.89
N ASP A 602 1.87 8.78 23.54
CA ASP A 602 2.93 9.77 23.35
C ASP A 602 3.72 9.49 22.07
N CYS A 603 3.96 8.21 21.79
CA CYS A 603 4.66 7.77 20.58
C CYS A 603 3.90 6.65 19.85
N LEU A 604 4.06 6.58 18.53
CA LEU A 604 3.57 5.48 17.70
C LEU A 604 4.75 4.75 17.03
N LEU A 605 4.82 3.43 17.22
CA LEU A 605 5.88 2.59 16.65
C LEU A 605 5.48 2.10 15.26
N MET A 606 6.33 2.34 14.26
CA MET A 606 6.15 1.86 12.90
C MET A 606 7.45 1.26 12.35
N PRO A 607 7.88 0.09 12.83
CA PRO A 607 9.12 -0.55 12.42
C PRO A 607 8.99 -1.33 11.10
N SER A 608 8.15 -0.87 10.19
CA SER A 608 7.82 -1.54 8.93
C SER A 608 9.06 -1.81 8.08
N ARG A 609 9.19 -3.01 7.53
CA ARG A 609 10.28 -3.36 6.60
C ARG A 609 10.13 -2.67 5.26
N PHE A 610 8.91 -2.47 4.82
CA PHE A 610 8.56 -1.59 3.70
C PHE A 610 7.21 -0.94 3.97
N GLU A 611 7.07 0.33 3.62
CA GLU A 611 5.85 1.11 3.84
C GLU A 611 5.67 2.10 2.68
N PRO A 612 4.89 1.75 1.65
CA PRO A 612 4.74 2.57 0.45
C PRO A 612 4.38 4.02 0.71
N CYS A 613 3.37 4.25 1.53
CA CYS A 613 2.99 5.58 2.02
C CYS A 613 2.97 5.61 3.54
N GLY A 614 2.20 4.70 4.15
CA GLY A 614 1.78 4.83 5.54
C GLY A 614 0.76 5.96 5.71
N LEU A 615 -0.22 5.73 6.56
CA LEU A 615 -1.18 6.77 6.97
C LEU A 615 -1.10 7.00 8.50
N ASN A 616 -0.79 5.94 9.25
CA ASN A 616 -0.78 6.00 10.71
C ASN A 616 0.20 7.05 11.27
N GLN A 617 1.34 7.31 10.61
CA GLN A 617 2.25 8.38 11.01
C GLN A 617 1.64 9.76 10.79
N LEU A 618 0.81 9.92 9.75
CA LEU A 618 0.11 11.18 9.48
C LEU A 618 -0.98 11.41 10.53
N TYR A 619 -1.76 10.37 10.83
CA TYR A 619 -2.73 10.40 11.91
C TYR A 619 -2.04 10.71 13.25
N ALA A 620 -0.97 10.01 13.58
CA ALA A 620 -0.22 10.22 14.81
C ALA A 620 0.24 11.67 14.94
N MET A 621 0.91 12.21 13.90
CA MET A 621 1.38 13.59 13.91
C MET A 621 0.23 14.60 14.06
N ARG A 622 -0.91 14.39 13.39
CA ARG A 622 -2.09 15.25 13.54
C ARG A 622 -2.64 15.25 14.96
N TYR A 623 -2.55 14.12 15.67
CA TYR A 623 -2.98 13.97 17.07
C TYR A 623 -1.89 14.32 18.09
N GLY A 624 -0.73 14.82 17.67
CA GLY A 624 0.40 15.11 18.56
C GLY A 624 1.04 13.84 19.15
N THR A 625 0.86 12.71 18.51
CA THR A 625 1.55 11.45 18.83
C THR A 625 2.79 11.35 17.95
N VAL A 626 3.96 11.17 18.57
CA VAL A 626 5.24 11.28 17.86
C VAL A 626 5.60 9.93 17.23
N PRO A 627 5.77 9.84 15.90
CA PRO A 627 6.13 8.59 15.24
C PRO A 627 7.60 8.22 15.47
N ILE A 628 7.84 6.91 15.72
CA ILE A 628 9.15 6.27 15.72
C ILE A 628 9.13 5.25 14.60
N VAL A 629 9.88 5.49 13.52
CA VAL A 629 9.68 4.77 12.26
C VAL A 629 10.98 4.21 11.69
N HIS A 630 10.88 3.08 10.98
CA HIS A 630 11.93 2.65 10.06
C HIS A 630 11.94 3.56 8.83
N SER A 631 13.13 3.97 8.37
CA SER A 631 13.35 4.98 7.32
C SER A 631 13.12 4.39 5.92
N VAL A 632 11.85 4.03 5.59
CA VAL A 632 11.47 3.45 4.28
C VAL A 632 10.28 4.19 3.68
N GLY A 633 10.20 4.20 2.35
CA GLY A 633 9.07 4.73 1.56
C GLY A 633 8.51 6.02 2.11
N GLY A 634 7.18 6.06 2.27
CA GLY A 634 6.47 7.24 2.79
C GLY A 634 6.78 7.59 4.23
N LEU A 635 7.26 6.66 5.06
CA LEU A 635 7.72 6.98 6.42
C LEU A 635 8.96 7.89 6.39
N ARG A 636 9.89 7.62 5.46
CA ARG A 636 11.06 8.47 5.22
C ARG A 636 10.68 9.86 4.74
N ASP A 637 9.68 9.94 3.87
CA ASP A 637 9.26 11.20 3.26
C ASP A 637 8.50 12.11 4.24
N THR A 638 7.72 11.53 5.14
CA THR A 638 6.76 12.26 5.98
C THR A 638 7.28 12.56 7.38
N VAL A 639 8.07 11.67 7.98
CA VAL A 639 8.64 11.83 9.31
C VAL A 639 10.03 12.42 9.22
N GLN A 640 10.19 13.68 9.63
CA GLN A 640 11.49 14.36 9.69
C GLN A 640 12.19 13.97 11.00
N PRO A 641 13.46 13.52 10.96
CA PRO A 641 14.18 13.15 12.16
C PRO A 641 14.35 14.34 13.11
N TYR A 642 14.15 14.09 14.39
CA TYR A 642 14.35 15.11 15.41
C TYR A 642 15.81 15.55 15.46
N ASP A 643 16.01 16.86 15.39
CA ASP A 643 17.30 17.53 15.55
C ASP A 643 17.23 18.45 16.78
N PRO A 644 17.89 18.07 17.90
CA PRO A 644 17.87 18.86 19.12
C PRO A 644 18.63 20.20 19.01
N PHE A 645 19.60 20.31 18.08
CA PHE A 645 20.42 21.51 17.92
C PHE A 645 19.65 22.63 17.21
N ASN A 646 18.85 22.25 16.21
CA ASN A 646 18.03 23.18 15.43
C ASN A 646 16.58 23.23 15.91
N ASN A 647 16.22 22.46 16.93
CA ASN A 647 14.85 22.28 17.41
C ASN A 647 13.86 21.98 16.25
N ALA A 648 14.26 21.03 15.39
CA ALA A 648 13.54 20.65 14.18
C ALA A 648 13.14 19.18 14.21
N GLY A 649 12.29 18.77 13.26
CA GLY A 649 11.86 17.38 13.12
C GLY A 649 10.51 17.08 13.78
N THR A 650 9.87 15.98 13.33
CA THR A 650 8.51 15.57 13.73
C THR A 650 8.46 14.17 14.34
N GLY A 651 9.61 13.50 14.48
CA GLY A 651 9.68 12.15 15.04
C GLY A 651 11.08 11.59 14.99
N TRP A 652 11.22 10.29 15.21
CA TRP A 652 12.50 9.59 15.15
C TRP A 652 12.50 8.56 14.03
N ARG A 653 13.67 8.37 13.40
CA ARG A 653 13.90 7.37 12.36
C ARG A 653 15.10 6.50 12.69
N PHE A 654 15.04 5.22 12.30
CA PHE A 654 16.17 4.31 12.29
C PHE A 654 16.33 3.68 10.90
N ASP A 655 17.55 3.34 10.50
CA ASP A 655 17.89 3.09 9.09
C ASP A 655 17.89 1.60 8.69
N SER A 656 17.75 0.66 9.65
CA SER A 656 17.69 -0.78 9.36
C SER A 656 16.66 -1.45 10.25
N ALA A 657 15.88 -2.38 9.69
CA ALA A 657 14.83 -3.12 10.41
C ALA A 657 15.43 -4.14 11.37
N GLU A 658 16.11 -3.65 12.41
CA GLU A 658 16.77 -4.42 13.45
C GLU A 658 16.30 -3.99 14.85
N SER A 659 15.98 -4.97 15.71
CA SER A 659 15.39 -4.70 17.03
C SER A 659 16.32 -3.87 17.96
N HIS A 660 17.64 -3.96 17.79
CA HIS A 660 18.56 -3.14 18.58
C HIS A 660 18.49 -1.66 18.19
N LEU A 661 18.34 -1.32 16.89
CA LEU A 661 18.17 0.06 16.43
C LEU A 661 16.82 0.65 16.83
N LEU A 662 15.77 -0.19 16.80
CA LEU A 662 14.47 0.22 17.36
C LEU A 662 14.60 0.56 18.84
N ARG A 663 15.24 -0.29 19.66
CA ARG A 663 15.46 -0.03 21.09
C ARG A 663 16.28 1.22 21.36
N GLU A 664 17.35 1.45 20.59
CA GLU A 664 18.16 2.66 20.69
C GLU A 664 17.32 3.90 20.40
N THR A 665 16.53 3.87 19.33
CA THR A 665 15.67 4.99 18.92
C THR A 665 14.56 5.25 19.94
N MET A 666 13.93 4.20 20.48
CA MET A 666 12.98 4.33 21.60
C MET A 666 13.66 4.93 22.84
N GLY A 667 14.93 4.61 23.07
CA GLY A 667 15.73 5.19 24.16
C GLY A 667 15.93 6.71 24.01
N TYR A 668 16.21 7.19 22.78
CA TYR A 668 16.28 8.65 22.52
C TYR A 668 14.93 9.34 22.75
N ALA A 669 13.81 8.71 22.32
CA ALA A 669 12.49 9.23 22.56
C ALA A 669 12.16 9.30 24.07
N LEU A 670 12.45 8.23 24.82
CA LEU A 670 12.25 8.17 26.27
C LEU A 670 13.11 9.21 27.00
N GLY A 671 14.38 9.37 26.66
CA GLY A 671 15.28 10.38 27.22
C GLY A 671 14.72 11.79 26.98
N THR A 672 14.28 12.08 25.74
CA THR A 672 13.68 13.39 25.41
C THR A 672 12.39 13.63 26.17
N PHE A 673 11.50 12.61 26.25
CA PHE A 673 10.26 12.69 26.99
C PHE A 673 10.47 12.92 28.49
N ARG A 674 11.43 12.24 29.11
CA ARG A 674 11.69 12.32 30.54
C ARG A 674 12.46 13.60 30.94
N ASP A 675 13.52 13.92 30.20
CA ASP A 675 14.52 14.91 30.63
C ASP A 675 14.37 16.26 29.90
N HIS A 676 13.65 16.30 28.74
CA HIS A 676 13.52 17.45 27.86
C HIS A 676 12.07 17.64 27.38
N ARG A 677 11.14 17.77 28.34
CA ARG A 677 9.69 17.85 28.07
C ARG A 677 9.29 18.93 27.05
N GLU A 678 9.93 20.10 27.10
CA GLU A 678 9.67 21.19 26.15
C GLU A 678 10.07 20.82 24.73
N SER A 679 11.20 20.14 24.59
CA SER A 679 11.66 19.63 23.29
C SER A 679 10.71 18.57 22.72
N PHE A 680 10.25 17.63 23.56
CA PHE A 680 9.26 16.63 23.17
C PHE A 680 7.95 17.28 22.72
N ARG A 681 7.45 18.25 23.51
CA ARG A 681 6.27 19.05 23.14
C ARG A 681 6.47 19.81 21.83
N GLY A 682 7.67 20.36 21.59
CA GLY A 682 8.01 21.00 20.32
C GLY A 682 7.90 20.06 19.12
N ILE A 683 8.30 18.77 19.28
CA ILE A 683 8.13 17.75 18.23
C ILE A 683 6.64 17.50 17.96
N GLN A 684 5.82 17.35 19.02
CA GLN A 684 4.37 17.18 18.91
C GLN A 684 3.73 18.35 18.15
N MET A 685 4.04 19.58 18.54
CA MET A 685 3.51 20.79 17.90
C MET A 685 3.86 20.87 16.41
N ARG A 686 5.13 20.66 16.05
CA ARG A 686 5.57 20.67 14.65
C ARG A 686 4.86 19.59 13.82
N GLY A 687 4.54 18.44 14.43
CA GLY A 687 3.72 17.42 13.81
C GLY A 687 2.28 17.91 13.54
N MET A 688 1.65 18.51 14.54
CA MET A 688 0.27 19.01 14.45
C MET A 688 0.09 20.20 13.51
N GLU A 689 1.12 21.05 13.35
CA GLU A 689 1.08 22.26 12.51
C GLU A 689 1.18 21.97 11.02
N LYS A 690 1.67 20.78 10.64
CA LYS A 690 1.74 20.40 9.21
C LYS A 690 0.37 20.12 8.64
N ASP A 691 0.16 20.57 7.42
CA ASP A 691 -1.01 20.21 6.62
C ASP A 691 -0.83 18.82 6.02
N TYR A 692 -1.68 17.89 6.43
CA TYR A 692 -1.76 16.53 5.89
C TYR A 692 -3.07 16.30 5.11
N THR A 693 -3.84 17.34 4.81
CA THR A 693 -5.08 17.20 4.06
C THR A 693 -4.85 16.73 2.63
N TRP A 694 -5.91 16.24 2.03
CA TRP A 694 -5.88 15.86 0.62
C TRP A 694 -5.74 17.04 -0.35
N ASP A 695 -5.89 18.30 0.09
CA ASP A 695 -5.88 19.47 -0.80
C ASP A 695 -4.56 19.59 -1.57
N GLY A 696 -3.41 19.49 -0.87
CA GLY A 696 -2.09 19.53 -1.51
C GLY A 696 -1.78 18.28 -2.34
N ALA A 697 -2.22 17.09 -1.88
CA ALA A 697 -2.05 15.86 -2.66
C ALA A 697 -2.90 15.90 -3.94
N ALA A 698 -4.18 16.31 -3.85
CA ALA A 698 -5.09 16.41 -4.99
C ALA A 698 -4.56 17.39 -6.05
N GLU A 699 -3.90 18.50 -5.66
CA GLU A 699 -3.25 19.41 -6.61
C GLU A 699 -2.13 18.71 -7.38
N LYS A 700 -1.27 17.97 -6.71
CA LYS A 700 -0.19 17.20 -7.36
C LYS A 700 -0.74 16.12 -8.30
N TYR A 701 -1.83 15.43 -7.91
CA TYR A 701 -2.52 14.47 -8.78
C TYR A 701 -3.12 15.15 -10.01
N GLU A 702 -3.77 16.32 -9.85
CA GLU A 702 -4.26 17.12 -10.95
C GLU A 702 -3.15 17.44 -11.96
N ASP A 703 -1.97 17.89 -11.49
CA ASP A 703 -0.83 18.18 -12.35
C ASP A 703 -0.39 16.95 -13.16
N ARG A 704 -0.36 15.77 -12.55
CA ARG A 704 -0.03 14.52 -13.24
C ARG A 704 -1.10 14.09 -14.25
N PHE A 705 -2.37 14.33 -13.95
CA PHE A 705 -3.47 14.00 -14.86
C PHE A 705 -3.50 14.97 -16.07
N ILE A 706 -3.25 16.23 -15.85
CA ILE A 706 -3.08 17.23 -16.96
C ILE A 706 -1.86 16.85 -17.82
N ASP A 707 -0.73 16.51 -17.19
CA ASP A 707 0.46 16.03 -17.89
C ASP A 707 0.18 14.75 -18.70
N ALA A 708 -0.61 13.81 -18.17
CA ALA A 708 -1.05 12.62 -18.89
C ALA A 708 -1.92 12.98 -20.10
N LYS A 709 -2.86 13.91 -19.95
CA LYS A 709 -3.74 14.37 -21.02
C LYS A 709 -2.95 14.82 -22.26
N TYR A 710 -1.87 15.55 -22.07
CA TYR A 710 -1.03 16.09 -23.14
C TYR A 710 0.15 15.21 -23.55
N SER A 711 0.30 14.02 -22.97
CA SER A 711 1.31 13.04 -23.38
C SER A 711 0.80 12.19 -24.55
N TRP A 712 1.52 12.23 -25.70
CA TRP A 712 1.17 11.54 -26.95
C TRP A 712 2.19 10.44 -27.30
#